data_cf7fa3445909dcc72d90e6079d8bb6b4
#
_entry.id   cf7fa3445909dcc72d90e6079d8bb6b4
#
_cell.length_a   1.000
_cell.length_b   1.000
_cell.length_c   1.000
_cell.angle_alpha   90.00
_cell.angle_beta   90.00
_cell.angle_gamma   90.00
#
_symmetry.space_group_name_H-M   'P 1'
#
loop_
_entity.id
_entity.type
_entity.pdbx_description
1 polymer ?
#
loop_
_entity_poly.entity_id
_entity_poly.type
_entity_poly.pdbx_seq_one_letter_code
_entity_poly.pdbx_strand_id
1 'polypeptide(L)'
;MSEQHVPTILTVFGATGDLMARKIVPALFYLRGKGALPEHFAVVGFSRRDWSDEDLRSRARDTLEERFASASADDVDEFLARFTYSRGSFEDAGAYDGLATHLHAIDETWGVCANKLFYLAVPPEHYRTILGRLAESGLTEPCSDLTGWTRVLVEKPFGDDSRTSQELDEFLGSLFREEQIYRIDHYLAKEMLQGIMNFRFTNNLLETSWDRSAIESIEISLLESIGVEKRGRFYDGVGALRDVGQNHLLQMLALVTMDQPASRGAAAIREARADLLRGLRPPTPEEVAHASFRAQYDGYREIEGVDPDSDTETYFRLRFELTGRRWAGVPVTFQAGKRLGEPRKDIVVTFRHPYHCLCDTWSHYQNRVIFRLEPTDSIEIEFWAKRPGFADEVELRTFDFFLYEKEEKAQYVEEYAKLLLDAIEGDQALFVSTDEVAAMWAFIDPVFRAWHEGVVPLETYAPDSAEVAERAAGVVAQPATRGSVGVVGLGKMGAGLALNLAEHGWRVVAYNRSPEKVDEVVAQDRSVVGVRSLSELVAALEPPRAVWLMLTAGKPNDQVLFGEGGLAELLDPGDVVIDGGNSYYRDAAVRAERLGERGIRFLDCGTSGGPGGARTGACLMIGGVREEFERLEALFADVALPDAYRFFDGHGAGHFVKMVHNGIEYGMMQAIAEGFTV
;
A
#
# COMPACT_ATOMS: atom_id res chain seq x y z
N MET A 1 -26.19 -21.54 -19.45
CA MET A 1 -25.98 -23.00 -19.67
C MET A 1 -25.03 -23.39 -18.56
N SER A 2 -25.47 -24.25 -17.62
CA SER A 2 -24.59 -24.79 -16.57
C SER A 2 -23.51 -25.61 -17.27
N GLU A 3 -22.25 -25.15 -17.20
CA GLU A 3 -21.11 -26.01 -17.54
C GLU A 3 -21.22 -27.23 -16.61
N GLN A 4 -21.37 -28.39 -17.19
CA GLN A 4 -21.31 -29.67 -16.46
C GLN A 4 -19.92 -29.71 -15.84
N HIS A 5 -19.85 -29.68 -14.51
CA HIS A 5 -18.60 -29.80 -13.79
C HIS A 5 -17.87 -31.07 -14.24
N VAL A 6 -16.73 -30.89 -14.89
CA VAL A 6 -15.93 -31.97 -15.41
C VAL A 6 -15.38 -32.84 -14.27
N PRO A 7 -15.38 -34.17 -14.35
CA PRO A 7 -14.82 -35.07 -13.35
C PRO A 7 -13.45 -34.63 -12.88
N THR A 8 -13.24 -34.50 -11.56
CA THR A 8 -12.01 -33.93 -11.01
C THR A 8 -11.49 -34.74 -9.82
N ILE A 9 -10.21 -35.05 -9.82
CA ILE A 9 -9.50 -35.69 -8.71
C ILE A 9 -8.58 -34.67 -8.09
N LEU A 10 -8.80 -34.34 -6.78
CA LEU A 10 -7.93 -33.53 -5.99
C LEU A 10 -6.93 -34.39 -5.22
N THR A 11 -5.65 -34.28 -5.54
CA THR A 11 -4.57 -34.94 -4.80
C THR A 11 -3.90 -33.95 -3.86
N VAL A 12 -3.90 -34.23 -2.55
CA VAL A 12 -3.32 -33.33 -1.54
C VAL A 12 -2.04 -33.94 -0.97
N PHE A 13 -0.90 -33.33 -1.32
CA PHE A 13 0.39 -33.67 -0.72
C PHE A 13 0.46 -33.06 0.68
N GLY A 14 0.83 -33.87 1.69
CA GLY A 14 0.77 -33.44 3.08
C GLY A 14 -0.62 -33.61 3.72
N ALA A 15 -1.43 -34.53 3.21
CA ALA A 15 -2.81 -34.77 3.65
C ALA A 15 -3.00 -35.05 5.14
N THR A 16 -1.94 -35.39 5.86
CA THR A 16 -1.97 -35.62 7.31
C THR A 16 -1.64 -34.37 8.14
N GLY A 17 -1.46 -33.22 7.47
CA GLY A 17 -1.11 -31.95 8.08
C GLY A 17 -2.31 -31.09 8.50
N ASP A 18 -2.03 -30.00 9.21
CA ASP A 18 -3.04 -29.07 9.74
C ASP A 18 -3.84 -28.36 8.63
N LEU A 19 -3.21 -28.02 7.50
CA LEU A 19 -3.87 -27.32 6.40
C LEU A 19 -5.01 -28.17 5.82
N MET A 20 -4.76 -29.48 5.59
CA MET A 20 -5.79 -30.40 5.14
C MET A 20 -6.97 -30.42 6.11
N ALA A 21 -6.71 -30.60 7.42
CA ALA A 21 -7.76 -30.70 8.41
C ALA A 21 -8.49 -29.35 8.63
N ARG A 22 -7.76 -28.25 8.78
CA ARG A 22 -8.36 -26.98 9.20
C ARG A 22 -8.95 -26.15 8.09
N LYS A 23 -8.50 -26.36 6.82
CA LYS A 23 -8.88 -25.54 5.69
C LYS A 23 -9.49 -26.32 4.52
N ILE A 24 -8.78 -27.33 4.01
CA ILE A 24 -9.19 -28.01 2.77
C ILE A 24 -10.46 -28.84 2.99
N VAL A 25 -10.51 -29.69 4.03
CA VAL A 25 -11.67 -30.54 4.32
C VAL A 25 -12.93 -29.72 4.58
N PRO A 26 -12.93 -28.69 5.47
CA PRO A 26 -14.09 -27.84 5.67
C PRO A 26 -14.55 -27.10 4.41
N ALA A 27 -13.60 -26.59 3.61
CA ALA A 27 -13.89 -25.88 2.37
C ALA A 27 -14.60 -26.81 1.33
N LEU A 28 -14.10 -28.02 1.16
CA LEU A 28 -14.72 -29.01 0.26
C LEU A 28 -16.10 -29.45 0.75
N PHE A 29 -16.28 -29.64 2.05
CA PHE A 29 -17.59 -29.97 2.63
C PHE A 29 -18.61 -28.83 2.41
N TYR A 30 -18.17 -27.59 2.59
CA TYR A 30 -18.98 -26.42 2.30
C TYR A 30 -19.38 -26.36 0.82
N LEU A 31 -18.43 -26.56 -0.11
CA LEU A 31 -18.72 -26.58 -1.56
C LEU A 31 -19.70 -27.70 -1.93
N ARG A 32 -19.57 -28.89 -1.33
CA ARG A 32 -20.53 -29.98 -1.53
C ARG A 32 -21.94 -29.56 -1.10
N GLY A 33 -22.06 -28.98 0.09
CA GLY A 33 -23.34 -28.49 0.62
C GLY A 33 -24.02 -27.42 -0.26
N LYS A 34 -23.22 -26.68 -1.06
CA LYS A 34 -23.70 -25.69 -2.04
C LYS A 34 -23.95 -26.31 -3.44
N GLY A 35 -23.67 -27.62 -3.64
CA GLY A 35 -23.76 -28.25 -4.96
C GLY A 35 -22.74 -27.72 -5.97
N ALA A 36 -21.62 -27.18 -5.51
CA ALA A 36 -20.60 -26.56 -6.32
C ALA A 36 -19.45 -27.52 -6.74
N LEU A 37 -19.39 -28.72 -6.15
CA LEU A 37 -18.44 -29.73 -6.58
C LEU A 37 -18.97 -30.54 -7.76
N PRO A 38 -18.10 -31.05 -8.66
CA PRO A 38 -18.46 -31.99 -9.69
C PRO A 38 -19.17 -33.24 -9.13
N GLU A 39 -20.06 -33.83 -9.89
CA GLU A 39 -20.71 -35.08 -9.51
C GLU A 39 -19.65 -36.18 -9.25
N HIS A 40 -18.72 -36.35 -10.20
CA HIS A 40 -17.55 -37.19 -10.06
C HIS A 40 -16.38 -36.33 -9.47
N PHE A 41 -16.26 -36.39 -8.18
CA PHE A 41 -15.20 -35.71 -7.42
C PHE A 41 -14.59 -36.65 -6.40
N ALA A 42 -13.26 -36.82 -6.41
CA ALA A 42 -12.52 -37.62 -5.45
C ALA A 42 -11.38 -36.84 -4.82
N VAL A 43 -11.04 -37.16 -3.59
CA VAL A 43 -9.89 -36.65 -2.85
C VAL A 43 -8.91 -37.76 -2.56
N VAL A 44 -7.66 -37.58 -2.99
CA VAL A 44 -6.58 -38.54 -2.74
C VAL A 44 -5.57 -37.87 -1.82
N GLY A 45 -5.50 -38.32 -0.58
CA GLY A 45 -4.46 -37.85 0.34
C GLY A 45 -3.14 -38.55 0.07
N PHE A 46 -2.02 -37.77 -0.02
CA PHE A 46 -0.68 -38.35 -0.17
C PHE A 46 0.22 -37.89 0.98
N SER A 47 0.80 -38.86 1.71
CA SER A 47 1.76 -38.59 2.78
C SER A 47 2.55 -39.85 3.14
N ARG A 48 3.67 -39.66 3.89
CA ARG A 48 4.55 -40.75 4.35
C ARG A 48 4.01 -41.56 5.53
N ARG A 49 2.94 -41.06 6.22
CA ARG A 49 2.38 -41.78 7.39
C ARG A 49 1.76 -43.11 6.96
N ASP A 50 1.83 -44.06 7.89
CA ASP A 50 1.22 -45.39 7.71
C ASP A 50 -0.28 -45.31 8.06
N TRP A 51 -1.03 -44.68 7.16
CA TRP A 51 -2.47 -44.48 7.26
C TRP A 51 -3.19 -45.30 6.17
N SER A 52 -4.39 -45.72 6.52
CA SER A 52 -5.38 -46.25 5.59
C SER A 52 -6.36 -45.16 5.12
N ASP A 53 -7.24 -45.48 4.19
CA ASP A 53 -8.38 -44.65 3.79
C ASP A 53 -9.22 -44.26 5.04
N GLU A 54 -9.44 -45.22 5.94
CA GLU A 54 -10.26 -45.02 7.15
C GLU A 54 -9.60 -44.07 8.14
N ASP A 55 -8.27 -44.10 8.28
CA ASP A 55 -7.54 -43.16 9.14
C ASP A 55 -7.69 -41.73 8.61
N LEU A 56 -7.58 -41.52 7.27
CA LEU A 56 -7.80 -40.22 6.65
C LEU A 56 -9.24 -39.75 6.85
N ARG A 57 -10.22 -40.63 6.62
CA ARG A 57 -11.65 -40.34 6.79
C ARG A 57 -11.98 -40.01 8.25
N SER A 58 -11.43 -40.79 9.21
CA SER A 58 -11.62 -40.53 10.64
C SER A 58 -11.10 -39.15 11.05
N ARG A 59 -9.90 -38.80 10.59
CA ARG A 59 -9.31 -37.49 10.85
C ARG A 59 -10.13 -36.34 10.26
N ALA A 60 -10.66 -36.53 9.04
CA ALA A 60 -11.53 -35.56 8.39
C ALA A 60 -12.89 -35.44 9.12
N ARG A 61 -13.44 -36.56 9.60
CA ARG A 61 -14.67 -36.61 10.39
C ARG A 61 -14.56 -35.78 11.67
N ASP A 62 -13.51 -35.98 12.46
CA ASP A 62 -13.26 -35.22 13.70
C ASP A 62 -13.34 -33.71 13.43
N THR A 63 -12.74 -33.27 12.32
CA THR A 63 -12.75 -31.85 11.91
C THR A 63 -14.15 -31.35 11.52
N LEU A 64 -14.91 -32.17 10.79
CA LEU A 64 -16.27 -31.80 10.34
C LEU A 64 -17.26 -31.75 11.50
N GLU A 65 -17.17 -32.70 12.44
CA GLU A 65 -18.02 -32.73 13.63
C GLU A 65 -17.78 -31.50 14.53
N GLU A 66 -16.51 -31.05 14.64
CA GLU A 66 -16.17 -29.83 15.38
C GLU A 66 -16.73 -28.58 14.73
N ARG A 67 -16.66 -28.48 13.39
CA ARG A 67 -17.00 -27.24 12.64
C ARG A 67 -18.45 -27.18 12.15
N PHE A 68 -19.03 -28.31 11.85
CA PHE A 68 -20.38 -28.44 11.27
C PHE A 68 -21.27 -29.32 12.15
N ALA A 69 -21.38 -28.97 13.43
CA ALA A 69 -22.14 -29.73 14.42
C ALA A 69 -23.63 -29.99 14.05
N SER A 70 -24.17 -29.25 13.08
CA SER A 70 -25.55 -29.43 12.56
C SER A 70 -25.64 -30.35 11.33
N ALA A 71 -24.49 -30.80 10.79
CA ALA A 71 -24.48 -31.72 9.65
C ALA A 71 -24.97 -33.10 10.05
N SER A 72 -25.74 -33.79 9.18
CA SER A 72 -26.14 -35.16 9.46
C SER A 72 -24.97 -36.14 9.31
N ALA A 73 -24.98 -37.21 10.10
CA ALA A 73 -23.93 -38.24 9.98
C ALA A 73 -23.91 -38.87 8.57
N ASP A 74 -25.09 -39.07 7.97
CA ASP A 74 -25.20 -39.61 6.62
C ASP A 74 -24.56 -38.70 5.55
N ASP A 75 -24.74 -37.35 5.68
CA ASP A 75 -24.08 -36.38 4.79
C ASP A 75 -22.56 -36.39 4.90
N VAL A 76 -22.06 -36.49 6.13
CA VAL A 76 -20.63 -36.61 6.41
C VAL A 76 -20.06 -37.90 5.84
N ASP A 77 -20.76 -39.03 6.06
CA ASP A 77 -20.35 -40.35 5.54
C ASP A 77 -20.29 -40.39 4.02
N GLU A 78 -21.33 -39.89 3.34
CA GLU A 78 -21.38 -39.82 1.87
C GLU A 78 -20.26 -38.92 1.32
N PHE A 79 -19.95 -37.82 1.99
CA PHE A 79 -18.85 -36.98 1.59
C PHE A 79 -17.49 -37.64 1.79
N LEU A 80 -17.26 -38.26 2.94
CA LEU A 80 -15.99 -38.92 3.25
C LEU A 80 -15.76 -40.20 2.43
N ALA A 81 -16.79 -40.84 1.90
CA ALA A 81 -16.66 -41.96 0.99
C ALA A 81 -15.83 -41.63 -0.29
N ARG A 82 -15.73 -40.32 -0.62
CA ARG A 82 -14.92 -39.81 -1.76
C ARG A 82 -13.43 -39.68 -1.45
N PHE A 83 -13.01 -39.96 -0.19
CA PHE A 83 -11.63 -39.78 0.28
C PHE A 83 -10.90 -41.14 0.26
N THR A 84 -9.74 -41.16 -0.39
CA THR A 84 -8.81 -42.28 -0.39
C THR A 84 -7.40 -41.84 -0.04
N TYR A 85 -6.54 -42.73 0.33
CA TYR A 85 -5.19 -42.43 0.77
C TYR A 85 -4.14 -43.21 -0.03
N SER A 86 -3.10 -42.52 -0.47
CA SER A 86 -1.93 -43.08 -1.12
C SER A 86 -0.70 -42.81 -0.26
N ARG A 87 -0.12 -43.90 0.30
CA ARG A 87 1.08 -43.76 1.15
C ARG A 87 2.33 -43.63 0.27
N GLY A 88 3.17 -42.62 0.59
CA GLY A 88 4.47 -42.50 -0.07
C GLY A 88 5.36 -41.42 0.56
N SER A 89 6.69 -41.61 0.49
CA SER A 89 7.64 -40.54 0.73
C SER A 89 7.72 -39.65 -0.49
N PHE A 90 8.00 -38.36 -0.28
CA PHE A 90 8.13 -37.39 -1.39
C PHE A 90 9.34 -37.68 -2.28
N GLU A 91 10.35 -38.37 -1.77
CA GLU A 91 11.59 -38.74 -2.47
C GLU A 91 11.46 -40.07 -3.26
N ASP A 92 10.46 -40.94 -2.92
CA ASP A 92 10.33 -42.26 -3.46
C ASP A 92 9.58 -42.27 -4.82
N ALA A 93 10.30 -42.49 -5.91
CA ALA A 93 9.73 -42.55 -7.25
C ALA A 93 8.63 -43.64 -7.38
N GLY A 94 8.83 -44.84 -6.75
CA GLY A 94 7.85 -45.89 -6.78
C GLY A 94 6.49 -45.53 -6.14
N ALA A 95 6.50 -44.59 -5.17
CA ALA A 95 5.26 -44.10 -4.58
C ALA A 95 4.43 -43.26 -5.58
N TYR A 96 5.08 -42.55 -6.53
CA TYR A 96 4.38 -41.78 -7.56
C TYR A 96 3.84 -42.70 -8.68
N ASP A 97 4.53 -43.82 -9.01
CA ASP A 97 3.99 -44.83 -9.90
C ASP A 97 2.74 -45.46 -9.27
N GLY A 98 2.77 -45.72 -7.94
CA GLY A 98 1.61 -46.17 -7.19
C GLY A 98 0.47 -45.16 -7.21
N LEU A 99 0.78 -43.86 -7.03
CA LEU A 99 -0.20 -42.78 -7.13
C LEU A 99 -0.79 -42.69 -8.53
N ALA A 100 0.02 -42.78 -9.60
CA ALA A 100 -0.45 -42.77 -10.97
C ALA A 100 -1.41 -43.94 -11.24
N THR A 101 -1.07 -45.14 -10.76
CA THR A 101 -1.94 -46.31 -10.84
C THR A 101 -3.27 -46.11 -10.11
N HIS A 102 -3.23 -45.50 -8.92
CA HIS A 102 -4.44 -45.19 -8.13
C HIS A 102 -5.34 -44.18 -8.85
N LEU A 103 -4.79 -43.09 -9.38
CA LEU A 103 -5.57 -42.08 -10.10
C LEU A 103 -6.18 -42.69 -11.40
N HIS A 104 -5.42 -43.54 -12.10
CA HIS A 104 -5.92 -44.23 -13.28
C HIS A 104 -7.08 -45.20 -12.97
N ALA A 105 -7.03 -45.90 -11.84
CA ALA A 105 -8.13 -46.77 -11.41
C ALA A 105 -9.43 -45.97 -11.12
N ILE A 106 -9.31 -44.72 -10.63
CA ILE A 106 -10.47 -43.83 -10.47
C ILE A 106 -11.00 -43.44 -11.87
N ASP A 107 -10.13 -43.05 -12.79
CA ASP A 107 -10.51 -42.73 -14.19
C ASP A 107 -11.24 -43.89 -14.86
N GLU A 108 -10.75 -45.11 -14.70
CA GLU A 108 -11.40 -46.33 -15.23
C GLU A 108 -12.80 -46.53 -14.61
N THR A 109 -12.92 -46.33 -13.30
CA THR A 109 -14.21 -46.44 -12.57
C THR A 109 -15.24 -45.45 -13.10
N TRP A 110 -14.83 -44.23 -13.45
CA TRP A 110 -15.69 -43.20 -14.00
C TRP A 110 -15.86 -43.30 -15.53
N GLY A 111 -15.02 -44.10 -16.20
CA GLY A 111 -15.04 -44.25 -17.65
C GLY A 111 -14.60 -42.99 -18.41
N VAL A 112 -13.87 -42.09 -17.75
CA VAL A 112 -13.39 -40.83 -18.31
C VAL A 112 -11.99 -40.54 -17.80
N CYS A 113 -11.21 -39.76 -18.54
CA CYS A 113 -9.99 -39.15 -18.00
C CYS A 113 -10.36 -37.90 -17.23
N ALA A 114 -10.32 -38.00 -15.92
CA ALA A 114 -10.65 -36.89 -15.02
C ALA A 114 -9.55 -35.82 -14.98
N ASN A 115 -9.91 -34.60 -14.63
CA ASN A 115 -8.99 -33.53 -14.31
C ASN A 115 -8.15 -33.86 -13.06
N LYS A 116 -6.89 -33.49 -13.06
CA LYS A 116 -5.97 -33.73 -11.94
C LYS A 116 -5.59 -32.38 -11.31
N LEU A 117 -6.02 -32.16 -10.08
CA LEU A 117 -5.68 -30.99 -9.29
C LEU A 117 -4.72 -31.40 -8.18
N PHE A 118 -3.48 -30.96 -8.24
CA PHE A 118 -2.45 -31.27 -7.25
C PHE A 118 -2.30 -30.11 -6.27
N TYR A 119 -2.52 -30.35 -4.99
CA TYR A 119 -2.39 -29.36 -3.93
C TYR A 119 -1.14 -29.63 -3.10
N LEU A 120 -0.20 -28.67 -3.07
CA LEU A 120 1.03 -28.78 -2.27
C LEU A 120 0.81 -28.19 -0.86
N ALA A 121 0.16 -28.97 0.02
CA ALA A 121 -0.07 -28.61 1.42
C ALA A 121 1.15 -28.98 2.30
N VAL A 122 2.35 -28.65 1.86
CA VAL A 122 3.64 -29.01 2.44
C VAL A 122 4.56 -27.79 2.49
N PRO A 123 5.63 -27.80 3.32
CA PRO A 123 6.65 -26.75 3.28
C PRO A 123 7.30 -26.60 1.89
N PRO A 124 7.70 -25.39 1.48
CA PRO A 124 8.25 -25.11 0.15
C PRO A 124 9.50 -25.91 -0.22
N GLU A 125 10.29 -26.33 0.76
CA GLU A 125 11.48 -27.17 0.58
C GLU A 125 11.18 -28.50 -0.15
N HIS A 126 9.92 -28.96 -0.11
CA HIS A 126 9.48 -30.18 -0.79
C HIS A 126 8.93 -29.96 -2.20
N TYR A 127 8.68 -28.71 -2.63
CA TYR A 127 8.03 -28.42 -3.92
C TYR A 127 8.80 -29.01 -5.09
N ARG A 128 10.10 -28.75 -5.18
CA ARG A 128 10.93 -29.26 -6.29
C ARG A 128 10.92 -30.78 -6.37
N THR A 129 11.01 -31.44 -5.22
CA THR A 129 10.99 -32.92 -5.15
C THR A 129 9.65 -33.47 -5.61
N ILE A 130 8.54 -32.97 -5.07
CA ILE A 130 7.19 -33.45 -5.42
C ILE A 130 6.89 -33.22 -6.89
N LEU A 131 7.10 -32.00 -7.37
CA LEU A 131 6.78 -31.63 -8.76
C LEU A 131 7.68 -32.36 -9.78
N GLY A 132 8.96 -32.53 -9.46
CA GLY A 132 9.87 -33.32 -10.28
C GLY A 132 9.41 -34.81 -10.41
N ARG A 133 9.00 -35.41 -9.29
CA ARG A 133 8.47 -36.76 -9.28
C ARG A 133 7.13 -36.87 -10.01
N LEU A 134 6.25 -35.89 -9.89
CA LEU A 134 5.01 -35.84 -10.68
C LEU A 134 5.29 -35.80 -12.18
N ALA A 135 6.28 -35.05 -12.60
CA ALA A 135 6.69 -35.00 -14.02
C ALA A 135 7.28 -36.31 -14.50
N GLU A 136 8.18 -36.91 -13.70
CA GLU A 136 8.79 -38.23 -14.03
C GLU A 136 7.75 -39.33 -14.16
N SER A 137 6.64 -39.29 -13.41
CA SER A 137 5.53 -40.27 -13.49
C SER A 137 4.49 -39.94 -14.56
N GLY A 138 4.69 -38.89 -15.36
CA GLY A 138 3.75 -38.42 -16.39
C GLY A 138 2.47 -37.75 -15.87
N LEU A 139 2.38 -37.50 -14.58
CA LEU A 139 1.18 -36.90 -13.95
C LEU A 139 1.01 -35.41 -14.21
N THR A 140 2.01 -34.75 -14.78
CA THR A 140 1.93 -33.33 -15.18
C THR A 140 1.29 -33.12 -16.54
N GLU A 141 1.19 -34.20 -17.35
CA GLU A 141 0.66 -34.13 -18.69
C GLU A 141 -0.87 -34.33 -18.72
N PRO A 142 -1.61 -33.45 -19.40
CA PRO A 142 -3.05 -33.61 -19.55
C PRO A 142 -3.36 -34.79 -20.50
N CYS A 143 -4.50 -35.44 -20.33
CA CYS A 143 -4.91 -36.52 -21.23
C CYS A 143 -5.18 -36.03 -22.65
N SER A 144 -5.63 -34.81 -22.82
CA SER A 144 -5.85 -34.11 -24.09
C SER A 144 -5.92 -32.62 -23.91
N ASP A 145 -5.94 -31.86 -25.00
CA ASP A 145 -6.09 -30.41 -24.96
C ASP A 145 -7.46 -29.95 -24.44
N LEU A 146 -8.46 -30.80 -24.43
CA LEU A 146 -9.86 -30.49 -24.10
C LEU A 146 -10.36 -31.11 -22.80
N THR A 147 -9.78 -32.23 -22.36
CA THR A 147 -10.23 -33.00 -21.19
C THR A 147 -9.05 -33.54 -20.41
N GLY A 148 -9.24 -33.76 -19.11
CA GLY A 148 -8.19 -34.29 -18.26
C GLY A 148 -7.03 -33.33 -18.08
N TRP A 149 -7.32 -32.03 -17.88
CA TRP A 149 -6.29 -31.03 -17.57
C TRP A 149 -5.58 -31.36 -16.25
N THR A 150 -4.34 -30.91 -16.14
CA THR A 150 -3.56 -30.95 -14.89
C THR A 150 -3.30 -29.55 -14.42
N ARG A 151 -3.54 -29.27 -13.12
CA ARG A 151 -3.28 -28.00 -12.44
C ARG A 151 -2.59 -28.23 -11.10
N VAL A 152 -1.80 -27.24 -10.66
CA VAL A 152 -1.10 -27.30 -9.38
C VAL A 152 -1.43 -26.08 -8.55
N LEU A 153 -1.82 -26.29 -7.28
CA LEU A 153 -1.98 -25.24 -6.26
C LEU A 153 -0.74 -25.20 -5.38
N VAL A 154 -0.16 -24.02 -5.29
CA VAL A 154 1.09 -23.76 -4.57
C VAL A 154 0.82 -22.72 -3.49
N GLU A 155 1.14 -23.06 -2.24
CA GLU A 155 1.05 -22.13 -1.10
C GLU A 155 2.26 -21.21 -1.03
N LYS A 156 2.08 -20.05 -0.39
CA LYS A 156 3.21 -19.17 -0.02
C LYS A 156 4.12 -19.83 1.02
N PRO A 157 5.41 -19.45 1.09
CA PRO A 157 6.09 -18.43 0.31
C PRO A 157 6.52 -18.91 -1.09
N PHE A 158 6.57 -17.96 -2.03
CA PHE A 158 7.08 -18.19 -3.40
C PHE A 158 8.54 -17.74 -3.49
N GLY A 159 9.42 -18.41 -2.76
CA GLY A 159 10.81 -18.03 -2.53
C GLY A 159 10.99 -17.14 -1.29
N ASP A 160 12.26 -16.96 -0.88
CA ASP A 160 12.66 -16.16 0.29
C ASP A 160 13.28 -14.82 -0.13
N ASP A 161 13.62 -14.68 -1.40
CA ASP A 161 14.18 -13.49 -2.06
C ASP A 161 13.88 -13.55 -3.57
N SER A 162 14.25 -12.49 -4.33
CA SER A 162 14.07 -12.44 -5.79
C SER A 162 14.74 -13.63 -6.50
N ARG A 163 15.93 -14.06 -6.07
CA ARG A 163 16.68 -15.14 -6.71
C ARG A 163 15.99 -16.50 -6.51
N THR A 164 15.66 -16.84 -5.29
CA THR A 164 15.01 -18.13 -4.96
C THR A 164 13.59 -18.20 -5.54
N SER A 165 12.90 -17.06 -5.61
CA SER A 165 11.60 -16.92 -6.27
C SER A 165 11.72 -17.18 -7.77
N GLN A 166 12.68 -16.57 -8.44
CA GLN A 166 12.94 -16.80 -9.87
C GLN A 166 13.31 -18.26 -10.15
N GLU A 167 14.16 -18.85 -9.32
CA GLU A 167 14.54 -20.27 -9.46
C GLU A 167 13.35 -21.22 -9.29
N LEU A 168 12.42 -20.91 -8.38
CA LEU A 168 11.19 -21.69 -8.22
C LEU A 168 10.28 -21.54 -9.45
N ASP A 169 10.16 -20.34 -9.95
CA ASP A 169 9.30 -20.00 -11.07
C ASP A 169 9.81 -20.61 -12.38
N GLU A 170 11.11 -20.52 -12.66
CA GLU A 170 11.75 -21.22 -13.79
C GLU A 170 11.54 -22.73 -13.71
N PHE A 171 11.62 -23.31 -12.51
CA PHE A 171 11.37 -24.72 -12.31
C PHE A 171 9.90 -25.08 -12.57
N LEU A 172 8.94 -24.30 -12.02
CA LEU A 172 7.51 -24.50 -12.29
C LEU A 172 7.21 -24.37 -13.79
N GLY A 173 7.75 -23.34 -14.44
CA GLY A 173 7.57 -23.11 -15.89
C GLY A 173 8.21 -24.17 -16.79
N SER A 174 9.17 -24.95 -16.28
CA SER A 174 9.71 -26.11 -17.00
C SER A 174 8.79 -27.32 -17.00
N LEU A 175 7.82 -27.38 -16.06
CA LEU A 175 6.90 -28.51 -15.87
C LEU A 175 5.45 -28.19 -16.25
N PHE A 176 5.04 -26.93 -16.09
CA PHE A 176 3.67 -26.49 -16.26
C PHE A 176 3.62 -25.17 -17.05
N ARG A 177 2.55 -24.95 -17.79
CA ARG A 177 2.22 -23.62 -18.33
C ARG A 177 1.63 -22.75 -17.24
N GLU A 178 1.73 -21.42 -17.37
CA GLU A 178 1.21 -20.48 -16.36
C GLU A 178 -0.29 -20.69 -16.06
N GLU A 179 -1.08 -21.10 -17.05
CA GLU A 179 -2.50 -21.39 -16.87
C GLU A 179 -2.78 -22.63 -15.99
N GLN A 180 -1.74 -23.44 -15.73
CA GLN A 180 -1.82 -24.62 -14.87
C GLN A 180 -1.34 -24.34 -13.44
N ILE A 181 -0.72 -23.17 -13.17
CA ILE A 181 -0.12 -22.83 -11.88
C ILE A 181 -1.01 -21.87 -11.13
N TYR A 182 -1.46 -22.27 -9.95
CA TYR A 182 -2.35 -21.52 -9.07
C TYR A 182 -1.61 -21.17 -7.79
N ARG A 183 -0.95 -19.98 -7.76
CA ARG A 183 -0.23 -19.45 -6.59
C ARG A 183 -1.20 -18.79 -5.64
N ILE A 184 -1.38 -19.39 -4.46
CA ILE A 184 -2.39 -18.97 -3.48
C ILE A 184 -1.90 -17.76 -2.68
N ASP A 185 -2.61 -16.64 -2.81
CA ASP A 185 -2.69 -15.60 -1.79
C ASP A 185 -4.12 -15.54 -1.27
N HIS A 186 -4.37 -16.15 -0.10
CA HIS A 186 -5.72 -16.28 0.44
C HIS A 186 -6.40 -14.95 0.77
N TYR A 187 -5.63 -13.85 0.88
CA TYR A 187 -6.22 -12.52 1.05
C TYR A 187 -6.99 -12.07 -0.19
N LEU A 188 -6.52 -12.39 -1.40
CA LEU A 188 -7.26 -12.08 -2.63
C LEU A 188 -8.65 -12.73 -2.68
N ALA A 189 -8.84 -13.85 -1.96
CA ALA A 189 -10.13 -14.51 -1.84
C ALA A 189 -11.06 -13.91 -0.77
N LYS A 190 -10.58 -12.94 0.05
CA LYS A 190 -11.46 -12.22 0.99
C LYS A 190 -12.47 -11.38 0.20
N GLU A 191 -13.75 -11.53 0.53
CA GLU A 191 -14.84 -10.87 -0.20
C GLU A 191 -14.72 -9.34 -0.19
N MET A 192 -14.21 -8.76 0.90
CA MET A 192 -13.94 -7.32 0.95
C MET A 192 -12.96 -6.90 -0.14
N LEU A 193 -11.87 -7.64 -0.34
CA LEU A 193 -10.88 -7.30 -1.38
C LEU A 193 -11.42 -7.48 -2.80
N GLN A 194 -12.22 -8.50 -3.02
CA GLN A 194 -12.97 -8.65 -4.29
C GLN A 194 -13.97 -7.50 -4.48
N GLY A 195 -14.58 -7.03 -3.39
CA GLY A 195 -15.48 -5.88 -3.35
C GLY A 195 -14.85 -4.57 -3.81
N ILE A 196 -13.52 -4.37 -3.60
CA ILE A 196 -12.80 -3.15 -4.02
C ILE A 196 -12.90 -2.93 -5.54
N MET A 197 -12.75 -3.98 -6.33
CA MET A 197 -12.87 -3.88 -7.80
C MET A 197 -14.26 -3.41 -8.22
N ASN A 198 -15.31 -3.96 -7.60
CA ASN A 198 -16.68 -3.54 -7.88
C ASN A 198 -16.94 -2.12 -7.38
N PHE A 199 -16.44 -1.77 -6.19
CA PHE A 199 -16.55 -0.42 -5.63
C PHE A 199 -15.93 0.62 -6.58
N ARG A 200 -14.73 0.37 -7.09
CA ARG A 200 -14.02 1.28 -7.98
C ARG A 200 -14.64 1.32 -9.39
N PHE A 201 -14.75 0.18 -10.05
CA PHE A 201 -14.99 0.11 -11.49
C PHE A 201 -16.47 -0.08 -11.90
N THR A 202 -17.37 -0.27 -10.93
CA THR A 202 -18.83 -0.33 -11.19
C THR A 202 -19.52 0.99 -10.80
N ASN A 203 -18.89 1.80 -9.94
CA ASN A 203 -19.42 3.06 -9.43
C ASN A 203 -18.56 4.24 -9.91
N ASN A 204 -19.12 5.12 -10.73
CA ASN A 204 -18.39 6.28 -11.26
C ASN A 204 -18.29 7.45 -10.27
N LEU A 205 -18.91 7.36 -9.10
CA LEU A 205 -18.97 8.46 -8.13
C LEU A 205 -17.59 8.89 -7.63
N LEU A 206 -16.69 7.93 -7.40
CA LEU A 206 -15.36 8.18 -6.85
C LEU A 206 -14.23 7.92 -7.86
N GLU A 207 -14.40 7.02 -8.82
CA GLU A 207 -13.31 6.61 -9.74
C GLU A 207 -12.75 7.77 -10.57
N THR A 208 -13.55 8.78 -10.90
CA THR A 208 -13.10 9.99 -11.61
C THR A 208 -12.14 10.85 -10.78
N SER A 209 -12.15 10.67 -9.46
CA SER A 209 -11.28 11.35 -8.49
C SER A 209 -10.32 10.37 -7.81
N TRP A 210 -10.12 9.17 -8.39
CA TRP A 210 -9.28 8.13 -7.82
C TRP A 210 -7.87 8.19 -8.39
N ASP A 211 -7.20 9.32 -8.18
CA ASP A 211 -5.85 9.60 -8.65
C ASP A 211 -5.12 10.64 -7.79
N ARG A 212 -3.88 10.97 -8.14
CA ARG A 212 -3.02 11.94 -7.44
C ARG A 212 -3.63 13.34 -7.27
N SER A 213 -4.62 13.72 -8.06
CA SER A 213 -5.23 15.05 -7.97
C SER A 213 -6.17 15.16 -6.76
N ALA A 214 -6.78 14.06 -6.35
CA ALA A 214 -7.73 14.02 -5.24
C ALA A 214 -7.26 13.16 -4.06
N ILE A 215 -6.43 12.14 -4.28
CA ILE A 215 -5.92 11.29 -3.20
C ILE A 215 -4.62 11.87 -2.65
N GLU A 216 -4.57 12.02 -1.33
CA GLU A 216 -3.43 12.53 -0.59
C GLU A 216 -2.52 11.40 -0.13
N SER A 217 -3.07 10.32 0.42
CA SER A 217 -2.28 9.19 0.93
C SER A 217 -3.09 7.90 0.97
N ILE A 218 -2.36 6.77 1.01
CA ILE A 218 -2.93 5.44 1.19
C ILE A 218 -2.18 4.76 2.34
N GLU A 219 -2.90 4.28 3.34
CA GLU A 219 -2.33 3.46 4.43
C GLU A 219 -2.95 2.07 4.40
N ILE A 220 -2.12 1.02 4.45
CA ILE A 220 -2.56 -0.38 4.49
C ILE A 220 -1.98 -1.03 5.74
N SER A 221 -2.88 -1.56 6.59
CA SER A 221 -2.53 -2.05 7.93
C SER A 221 -2.98 -3.50 8.13
N LEU A 222 -2.06 -4.33 8.64
CA LEU A 222 -2.34 -5.67 9.12
C LEU A 222 -1.78 -5.83 10.55
N LEU A 223 -2.49 -5.28 11.53
CA LEU A 223 -2.12 -5.26 12.94
C LEU A 223 -2.88 -6.35 13.69
N GLU A 224 -2.16 -7.27 14.31
CA GLU A 224 -2.72 -8.45 14.98
C GLU A 224 -2.43 -8.45 16.49
N SER A 225 -3.42 -8.84 17.30
CA SER A 225 -3.22 -9.10 18.73
C SER A 225 -2.57 -10.46 19.02
N ILE A 226 -2.61 -11.37 18.04
CA ILE A 226 -2.03 -12.71 18.17
C ILE A 226 -0.52 -12.63 17.97
N GLY A 227 0.24 -13.40 18.77
CA GLY A 227 1.68 -13.55 18.65
C GLY A 227 2.10 -14.62 17.64
N VAL A 228 3.37 -14.95 17.64
CA VAL A 228 3.93 -16.04 16.83
C VAL A 228 3.55 -17.41 17.37
N GLU A 229 3.28 -17.49 18.69
CA GLU A 229 2.83 -18.68 19.43
C GLU A 229 3.74 -19.90 19.16
N LYS A 230 3.15 -21.03 18.76
CA LYS A 230 3.86 -22.28 18.48
C LYS A 230 4.57 -22.32 17.11
N ARG A 231 4.60 -21.18 16.39
CA ARG A 231 5.17 -21.09 15.06
C ARG A 231 6.58 -20.48 15.04
N GLY A 232 7.28 -20.42 16.20
CA GLY A 232 8.59 -19.81 16.33
C GLY A 232 9.55 -20.25 15.24
N ARG A 233 9.78 -21.55 15.10
CA ARG A 233 10.69 -22.10 14.08
C ARG A 233 10.35 -21.73 12.63
N PHE A 234 9.07 -21.50 12.33
CA PHE A 234 8.65 -21.10 10.99
C PHE A 234 8.78 -19.60 10.78
N TYR A 235 8.45 -18.80 11.80
CA TYR A 235 8.41 -17.35 11.70
C TYR A 235 9.79 -16.71 11.82
N ASP A 236 10.70 -17.38 12.55
CA ASP A 236 12.05 -16.90 12.74
C ASP A 236 12.82 -16.90 11.41
N GLY A 237 13.44 -15.78 11.10
CA GLY A 237 14.06 -15.54 9.79
C GLY A 237 13.09 -15.13 8.67
N VAL A 238 11.76 -15.25 8.88
CA VAL A 238 10.73 -14.76 7.93
C VAL A 238 10.37 -13.31 8.24
N GLY A 239 9.89 -13.04 9.46
CA GLY A 239 9.48 -11.71 9.90
C GLY A 239 8.17 -11.22 9.29
N ALA A 240 7.69 -10.08 9.80
CA ALA A 240 6.41 -9.51 9.38
C ALA A 240 6.43 -9.02 7.91
N LEU A 241 7.56 -8.49 7.45
CA LEU A 241 7.65 -7.96 6.09
C LEU A 241 7.56 -9.07 5.02
N ARG A 242 8.21 -10.24 5.23
CA ARG A 242 8.04 -11.39 4.32
C ARG A 242 6.71 -12.09 4.52
N ASP A 243 6.25 -12.24 5.78
CA ASP A 243 4.99 -12.95 6.05
C ASP A 243 3.80 -12.28 5.39
N VAL A 244 3.69 -10.94 5.44
CA VAL A 244 2.52 -10.22 4.93
C VAL A 244 2.83 -9.03 4.02
N GLY A 245 3.99 -8.38 4.15
CA GLY A 245 4.35 -7.20 3.37
C GLY A 245 4.62 -7.51 1.91
N GLN A 246 5.42 -8.53 1.66
CA GLN A 246 5.85 -8.96 0.32
C GLN A 246 4.68 -9.50 -0.54
N ASN A 247 3.59 -9.90 0.07
CA ASN A 247 2.45 -10.53 -0.60
C ASN A 247 1.16 -9.75 -0.36
N HIS A 248 0.48 -9.97 0.75
CA HIS A 248 -0.86 -9.43 1.01
C HIS A 248 -0.94 -7.90 0.90
N LEU A 249 0.01 -7.13 1.50
CA LEU A 249 -0.06 -5.67 1.45
C LEU A 249 0.16 -5.13 0.02
N LEU A 250 1.07 -5.75 -0.74
CA LEU A 250 1.30 -5.37 -2.14
C LEU A 250 0.10 -5.73 -3.03
N GLN A 251 -0.56 -6.87 -2.80
CA GLN A 251 -1.78 -7.23 -3.51
C GLN A 251 -2.96 -6.31 -3.16
N MET A 252 -3.10 -5.93 -1.88
CA MET A 252 -4.10 -4.93 -1.47
C MET A 252 -3.84 -3.57 -2.15
N LEU A 253 -2.58 -3.13 -2.20
CA LEU A 253 -2.19 -1.92 -2.90
C LEU A 253 -2.56 -2.02 -4.38
N ALA A 254 -2.23 -3.14 -5.04
CA ALA A 254 -2.55 -3.35 -6.44
C ALA A 254 -4.05 -3.22 -6.71
N LEU A 255 -4.91 -3.83 -5.89
CA LEU A 255 -6.37 -3.72 -6.05
C LEU A 255 -6.90 -2.29 -5.89
N VAL A 256 -6.33 -1.53 -4.95
CA VAL A 256 -6.76 -0.14 -4.68
C VAL A 256 -6.25 0.82 -5.75
N THR A 257 -5.09 0.55 -6.37
CA THR A 257 -4.41 1.55 -7.21
C THR A 257 -4.24 1.15 -8.68
N MET A 258 -4.47 -0.13 -9.07
CA MET A 258 -4.39 -0.56 -10.47
C MET A 258 -5.34 0.23 -11.38
N ASP A 259 -5.01 0.36 -12.62
CA ASP A 259 -5.92 0.87 -13.64
C ASP A 259 -7.07 -0.13 -13.91
N GLN A 260 -8.15 0.36 -14.48
CA GLN A 260 -9.29 -0.48 -14.80
C GLN A 260 -8.87 -1.61 -15.75
N PRO A 261 -9.05 -2.89 -15.36
CA PRO A 261 -8.76 -4.01 -16.24
C PRO A 261 -9.55 -3.92 -17.56
N ALA A 262 -8.95 -4.36 -18.66
CA ALA A 262 -9.60 -4.34 -19.99
C ALA A 262 -10.87 -5.22 -20.05
N SER A 263 -10.99 -6.20 -19.17
CA SER A 263 -12.16 -7.05 -19.01
C SER A 263 -12.23 -7.65 -17.59
N ARG A 264 -13.33 -8.33 -17.27
CA ARG A 264 -13.46 -9.10 -16.01
C ARG A 264 -12.76 -10.46 -16.05
N GLY A 265 -12.12 -10.84 -17.14
CA GLY A 265 -11.40 -12.10 -17.24
C GLY A 265 -10.12 -12.12 -16.42
N ALA A 266 -9.75 -13.29 -15.92
CA ALA A 266 -8.60 -13.50 -15.04
C ALA A 266 -7.29 -12.88 -15.57
N ALA A 267 -7.00 -13.09 -16.85
CA ALA A 267 -5.79 -12.57 -17.50
C ALA A 267 -5.71 -11.04 -17.43
N ALA A 268 -6.82 -10.33 -17.70
CA ALA A 268 -6.85 -8.86 -17.67
C ALA A 268 -6.72 -8.31 -16.24
N ILE A 269 -7.30 -9.00 -15.25
CA ILE A 269 -7.21 -8.58 -13.84
C ILE A 269 -5.77 -8.78 -13.34
N ARG A 270 -5.16 -9.94 -13.61
CA ARG A 270 -3.78 -10.24 -13.22
C ARG A 270 -2.80 -9.28 -13.88
N GLU A 271 -2.98 -8.98 -15.17
CA GLU A 271 -2.14 -8.02 -15.89
C GLU A 271 -2.23 -6.61 -15.28
N ALA A 272 -3.44 -6.12 -14.97
CA ALA A 272 -3.62 -4.81 -14.35
C ALA A 272 -2.93 -4.72 -12.96
N ARG A 273 -2.97 -5.79 -12.15
CA ARG A 273 -2.22 -5.85 -10.89
C ARG A 273 -0.71 -5.87 -11.14
N ALA A 274 -0.25 -6.71 -12.07
CA ALA A 274 1.16 -6.82 -12.43
C ALA A 274 1.74 -5.52 -12.97
N ASP A 275 0.99 -4.78 -13.80
CA ASP A 275 1.41 -3.49 -14.35
C ASP A 275 1.65 -2.46 -13.25
N LEU A 276 0.75 -2.38 -12.26
CA LEU A 276 0.97 -1.52 -11.12
C LEU A 276 2.23 -1.91 -10.34
N LEU A 277 2.36 -3.20 -10.01
CA LEU A 277 3.47 -3.70 -9.20
C LEU A 277 4.83 -3.51 -9.90
N ARG A 278 4.91 -3.73 -11.21
CA ARG A 278 6.11 -3.42 -12.04
C ARG A 278 6.44 -1.92 -12.04
N GLY A 279 5.43 -1.08 -11.91
CA GLY A 279 5.58 0.37 -11.82
C GLY A 279 6.11 0.88 -10.48
N LEU A 280 6.17 0.06 -9.44
CA LEU A 280 6.74 0.47 -8.15
C LEU A 280 8.26 0.65 -8.26
N ARG A 281 8.76 1.80 -7.82
CA ARG A 281 10.20 2.06 -7.79
C ARG A 281 10.79 1.43 -6.51
N PRO A 282 11.77 0.51 -6.65
CA PRO A 282 12.47 -0.03 -5.49
C PRO A 282 13.13 1.10 -4.67
N PRO A 283 13.00 1.12 -3.33
CA PRO A 283 13.59 2.16 -2.51
C PRO A 283 15.12 2.01 -2.42
N THR A 284 15.80 3.14 -2.35
CA THR A 284 17.26 3.16 -2.07
C THR A 284 17.52 2.89 -0.58
N PRO A 285 18.75 2.47 -0.19
CA PRO A 285 19.10 2.29 1.23
C PRO A 285 18.89 3.56 2.06
N GLU A 286 19.13 4.76 1.50
CA GLU A 286 18.90 6.03 2.15
C GLU A 286 17.40 6.27 2.41
N GLU A 287 16.55 5.98 1.43
CA GLU A 287 15.10 6.06 1.59
C GLU A 287 14.61 5.06 2.63
N VAL A 288 15.13 3.83 2.63
CA VAL A 288 14.79 2.82 3.66
C VAL A 288 15.18 3.30 5.06
N ALA A 289 16.33 3.96 5.21
CA ALA A 289 16.81 4.48 6.50
C ALA A 289 15.84 5.48 7.13
N HIS A 290 15.21 6.31 6.31
CA HIS A 290 14.32 7.39 6.79
C HIS A 290 12.83 7.04 6.71
N ALA A 291 12.47 6.12 5.82
CA ALA A 291 11.08 5.79 5.51
C ALA A 291 10.65 4.42 6.04
N SER A 292 11.48 3.74 6.84
CA SER A 292 11.10 2.48 7.45
C SER A 292 11.43 2.42 8.95
N PHE A 293 10.67 1.58 9.63
CA PHE A 293 10.82 1.26 11.04
C PHE A 293 10.58 -0.23 11.23
N ARG A 294 11.41 -0.89 12.05
CA ARG A 294 11.22 -2.31 12.42
C ARG A 294 11.39 -2.52 13.91
N ALA A 295 10.59 -3.43 14.46
CA ALA A 295 10.64 -3.73 15.88
C ALA A 295 10.27 -5.19 16.18
N GLN A 296 10.69 -5.67 17.34
CA GLN A 296 10.44 -7.01 17.85
C GLN A 296 9.76 -6.89 19.21
N TYR A 297 8.68 -7.66 19.49
CA TYR A 297 8.04 -7.61 20.81
C TYR A 297 8.86 -8.31 21.86
N ASP A 298 8.82 -7.80 23.10
CA ASP A 298 9.48 -8.38 24.24
C ASP A 298 8.96 -9.81 24.51
N GLY A 299 9.88 -10.76 24.73
CA GLY A 299 9.56 -12.17 24.89
C GLY A 299 9.52 -12.98 23.59
N TYR A 300 9.73 -12.38 22.42
CA TYR A 300 9.78 -13.11 21.15
C TYR A 300 10.88 -14.18 21.12
N ARG A 301 12.08 -13.83 21.61
CA ARG A 301 13.25 -14.73 21.63
C ARG A 301 13.13 -15.87 22.64
N GLU A 302 12.12 -15.84 23.51
CA GLU A 302 11.82 -16.90 24.47
C GLU A 302 10.90 -17.98 23.88
N ILE A 303 10.37 -17.76 22.65
CA ILE A 303 9.47 -18.69 22.00
C ILE A 303 10.25 -19.92 21.50
N GLU A 304 9.68 -21.10 21.71
CA GLU A 304 10.30 -22.36 21.26
C GLU A 304 10.55 -22.34 19.74
N GLY A 305 11.81 -22.58 19.36
CA GLY A 305 12.26 -22.62 17.97
C GLY A 305 12.68 -21.27 17.38
N VAL A 306 12.73 -20.21 18.18
CA VAL A 306 13.32 -18.92 17.83
C VAL A 306 14.77 -18.89 18.31
N ASP A 307 15.67 -18.32 17.49
CA ASP A 307 17.06 -18.12 17.87
C ASP A 307 17.15 -17.05 18.98
N PRO A 308 17.87 -17.31 20.09
CA PRO A 308 18.05 -16.32 21.18
C PRO A 308 18.63 -14.98 20.71
N ASP A 309 19.40 -14.97 19.63
CA ASP A 309 19.99 -13.76 19.02
C ASP A 309 19.22 -13.26 17.78
N SER A 310 18.01 -13.77 17.53
CA SER A 310 17.19 -13.42 16.36
C SER A 310 16.99 -11.91 16.20
N ASP A 311 17.20 -11.42 14.98
CA ASP A 311 16.92 -10.05 14.56
C ASP A 311 15.65 -9.93 13.71
N THR A 312 14.81 -10.98 13.74
CA THR A 312 13.53 -11.05 13.02
C THR A 312 12.54 -10.03 13.56
N GLU A 313 12.07 -9.14 12.71
CA GLU A 313 11.06 -8.16 13.09
C GLU A 313 9.66 -8.81 13.22
N THR A 314 8.93 -8.38 14.25
CA THR A 314 7.54 -8.76 14.48
C THR A 314 6.56 -7.60 14.24
N TYR A 315 7.10 -6.42 13.98
CA TYR A 315 6.39 -5.22 13.54
C TYR A 315 7.26 -4.46 12.55
N PHE A 316 6.62 -3.89 11.53
CA PHE A 316 7.26 -2.92 10.65
C PHE A 316 6.28 -1.83 10.23
N ARG A 317 6.85 -0.66 9.86
CA ARG A 317 6.20 0.41 9.11
C ARG A 317 7.14 0.83 7.98
N LEU A 318 6.61 0.94 6.76
CA LEU A 318 7.34 1.31 5.55
C LEU A 318 6.53 2.33 4.79
N ARG A 319 7.13 3.47 4.45
CA ARG A 319 6.54 4.49 3.60
C ARG A 319 7.31 4.58 2.29
N PHE A 320 6.59 4.78 1.20
CA PHE A 320 7.15 5.00 -0.13
C PHE A 320 6.16 5.81 -0.97
N GLU A 321 6.58 6.28 -2.13
CA GLU A 321 5.72 7.02 -3.05
C GLU A 321 5.42 6.19 -4.28
N LEU A 322 4.17 6.29 -4.74
CA LEU A 322 3.77 5.71 -6.00
C LEU A 322 4.35 6.50 -7.17
N THR A 323 4.59 5.79 -8.25
CA THR A 323 5.09 6.35 -9.51
C THR A 323 4.01 6.31 -10.59
N GLY A 324 4.35 6.70 -11.81
CA GLY A 324 3.43 6.68 -12.93
C GLY A 324 2.46 7.88 -12.96
N ARG A 325 1.89 8.13 -14.12
CA ARG A 325 1.11 9.35 -14.38
C ARG A 325 -0.09 9.53 -13.43
N ARG A 326 -0.77 8.45 -13.09
CA ARG A 326 -1.98 8.48 -12.24
C ARG A 326 -1.65 8.74 -10.78
N TRP A 327 -0.49 8.26 -10.29
CA TRP A 327 -0.20 8.16 -8.87
C TRP A 327 1.05 8.89 -8.41
N ALA A 328 1.84 9.48 -9.32
CA ALA A 328 3.13 10.08 -8.99
C ALA A 328 3.05 11.01 -7.77
N GLY A 329 3.87 10.73 -6.75
CA GLY A 329 3.95 11.52 -5.53
C GLY A 329 2.86 11.21 -4.49
N VAL A 330 2.00 10.23 -4.70
CA VAL A 330 1.07 9.77 -3.65
C VAL A 330 1.82 8.85 -2.69
N PRO A 331 1.95 9.23 -1.40
CA PRO A 331 2.61 8.39 -0.42
C PRO A 331 1.72 7.20 -0.03
N VAL A 332 2.37 6.05 0.08
CA VAL A 332 1.80 4.82 0.62
C VAL A 332 2.52 4.45 1.90
N THR A 333 1.76 4.05 2.90
CA THR A 333 2.30 3.50 4.14
C THR A 333 1.82 2.06 4.32
N PHE A 334 2.77 1.15 4.46
CA PHE A 334 2.50 -0.22 4.92
C PHE A 334 2.84 -0.34 6.39
N GLN A 335 2.00 -1.03 7.13
CA GLN A 335 2.34 -1.47 8.48
C GLN A 335 1.73 -2.83 8.78
N ALA A 336 2.51 -3.66 9.45
CA ALA A 336 2.03 -4.92 9.97
C ALA A 336 2.76 -5.29 11.26
N GLY A 337 2.09 -6.02 12.12
CA GLY A 337 2.72 -6.46 13.36
C GLY A 337 1.86 -7.41 14.17
N LYS A 338 2.51 -8.05 15.15
CA LYS A 338 1.91 -9.04 16.04
C LYS A 338 1.95 -8.55 17.49
N ARG A 339 1.11 -9.11 18.36
CA ARG A 339 1.01 -8.75 19.78
C ARG A 339 0.75 -7.26 20.01
N LEU A 340 -0.17 -6.68 19.20
CA LEU A 340 -0.55 -5.28 19.31
C LEU A 340 -1.84 -5.12 20.11
N GLY A 341 -1.93 -4.05 20.91
CA GLY A 341 -3.10 -3.77 21.75
C GLY A 341 -4.34 -3.35 20.95
N GLU A 342 -4.14 -2.80 19.76
CA GLU A 342 -5.23 -2.39 18.87
C GLU A 342 -5.13 -3.11 17.52
N PRO A 343 -5.77 -4.30 17.40
CA PRO A 343 -5.78 -5.04 16.15
C PRO A 343 -6.60 -4.29 15.10
N ARG A 344 -6.04 -4.18 13.88
CA ARG A 344 -6.68 -3.48 12.77
C ARG A 344 -6.22 -4.07 11.44
N LYS A 345 -7.17 -4.42 10.58
CA LYS A 345 -6.88 -4.85 9.20
C LYS A 345 -7.72 -4.02 8.25
N ASP A 346 -7.10 -3.04 7.64
CA ASP A 346 -7.79 -2.10 6.77
C ASP A 346 -6.90 -1.47 5.70
N ILE A 347 -7.56 -0.83 4.74
CA ILE A 347 -6.96 0.07 3.77
C ILE A 347 -7.64 1.42 3.93
N VAL A 348 -6.88 2.46 4.25
CA VAL A 348 -7.37 3.82 4.42
C VAL A 348 -6.89 4.68 3.25
N VAL A 349 -7.81 5.21 2.47
CA VAL A 349 -7.55 6.16 1.38
C VAL A 349 -7.98 7.54 1.84
N THR A 350 -7.03 8.44 2.03
CA THR A 350 -7.28 9.83 2.47
C THR A 350 -7.31 10.74 1.25
N PHE A 351 -8.36 11.54 1.14
CA PHE A 351 -8.52 12.52 0.08
C PHE A 351 -7.89 13.84 0.46
N ARG A 352 -7.36 14.54 -0.54
CA ARG A 352 -6.82 15.89 -0.38
C ARG A 352 -7.90 16.84 0.15
N HIS A 353 -7.45 17.81 0.90
CA HIS A 353 -8.30 18.90 1.33
C HIS A 353 -8.91 19.64 0.12
N PRO A 354 -10.23 19.97 0.12
CA PRO A 354 -10.86 20.70 -1.00
C PRO A 354 -10.18 22.04 -1.26
N TYR A 355 -9.89 22.34 -2.51
CA TYR A 355 -9.25 23.61 -2.91
C TYR A 355 -10.05 24.85 -2.48
N HIS A 356 -11.39 24.78 -2.53
CA HIS A 356 -12.31 25.80 -2.06
C HIS A 356 -13.09 25.31 -0.84
N CYS A 357 -12.40 25.15 0.29
CA CYS A 357 -13.05 24.78 1.53
C CYS A 357 -13.79 25.96 2.16
N LEU A 358 -14.99 25.69 2.68
CA LEU A 358 -15.69 26.58 3.60
C LEU A 358 -15.20 26.40 5.05
N CYS A 359 -14.05 25.76 5.22
CA CYS A 359 -13.45 25.49 6.52
C CYS A 359 -12.98 26.79 7.18
N ASP A 360 -12.99 26.83 8.49
CA ASP A 360 -12.24 27.83 9.23
C ASP A 360 -10.76 27.72 8.87
N THR A 361 -10.02 28.81 8.97
CA THR A 361 -8.62 28.95 8.53
C THR A 361 -7.68 27.87 9.08
N TRP A 362 -8.14 27.07 10.04
CA TRP A 362 -7.35 26.15 10.84
C TRP A 362 -7.91 24.71 10.89
N SER A 363 -9.02 24.42 10.22
CA SER A 363 -9.64 23.10 10.23
C SER A 363 -9.37 22.36 8.93
N HIS A 364 -8.76 21.17 9.02
CA HIS A 364 -8.57 20.27 7.89
C HIS A 364 -9.71 19.28 7.82
N TYR A 365 -10.66 19.50 6.92
CA TYR A 365 -11.77 18.59 6.68
C TYR A 365 -11.43 17.69 5.50
N GLN A 366 -10.81 16.55 5.79
CA GLN A 366 -10.47 15.55 4.79
C GLN A 366 -11.50 14.43 4.81
N ASN A 367 -11.86 13.94 3.62
CA ASN A 367 -12.68 12.74 3.49
C ASN A 367 -11.76 11.51 3.48
N ARG A 368 -12.25 10.39 3.99
CA ARG A 368 -11.56 9.11 3.89
C ARG A 368 -12.50 8.03 3.38
N VAL A 369 -11.95 7.10 2.63
CA VAL A 369 -12.59 5.81 2.31
C VAL A 369 -11.77 4.73 3.00
N ILE A 370 -12.42 3.92 3.82
CA ILE A 370 -11.80 2.87 4.62
C ILE A 370 -12.39 1.53 4.20
N PHE A 371 -11.57 0.64 3.66
CA PHE A 371 -11.92 -0.75 3.42
C PHE A 371 -11.47 -1.57 4.63
N ARG A 372 -12.40 -1.94 5.49
CA ARG A 372 -12.12 -2.69 6.72
C ARG A 372 -12.31 -4.19 6.48
N LEU A 373 -11.26 -4.96 6.76
CA LEU A 373 -11.25 -6.41 6.58
C LEU A 373 -11.59 -7.14 7.90
N GLU A 374 -11.22 -6.57 9.05
CA GLU A 374 -11.49 -7.11 10.38
C GLU A 374 -11.67 -5.97 11.40
N PRO A 375 -12.52 -6.09 12.41
CA PRO A 375 -13.29 -7.29 12.79
C PRO A 375 -14.57 -7.52 11.98
N THR A 376 -14.99 -6.54 11.19
CA THR A 376 -16.22 -6.60 10.38
C THR A 376 -15.92 -6.07 9.00
N ASP A 377 -16.24 -6.86 7.96
CA ASP A 377 -16.09 -6.44 6.57
C ASP A 377 -17.01 -5.26 6.27
N SER A 378 -16.44 -4.05 6.09
CA SER A 378 -17.19 -2.82 5.80
C SER A 378 -16.42 -1.88 4.88
N ILE A 379 -17.16 -1.08 4.12
CA ILE A 379 -16.63 0.11 3.47
C ILE A 379 -17.18 1.31 4.22
N GLU A 380 -16.30 2.10 4.80
CA GLU A 380 -16.66 3.30 5.55
C GLU A 380 -16.26 4.53 4.72
N ILE A 381 -17.16 5.49 4.57
CA ILE A 381 -16.87 6.74 3.88
C ILE A 381 -17.13 7.89 4.85
N GLU A 382 -16.11 8.63 5.18
CA GLU A 382 -16.15 9.75 6.11
C GLU A 382 -16.46 11.07 5.39
N PHE A 383 -17.47 11.77 5.89
CA PHE A 383 -17.92 13.07 5.40
C PHE A 383 -17.99 14.09 6.53
N TRP A 384 -17.77 15.33 6.17
CA TRP A 384 -17.98 16.46 7.04
C TRP A 384 -19.34 17.09 6.75
N ALA A 385 -20.22 17.16 7.75
CA ALA A 385 -21.57 17.66 7.63
C ALA A 385 -21.89 18.69 8.72
N LYS A 386 -22.80 19.60 8.43
CA LYS A 386 -23.29 20.55 9.43
C LYS A 386 -23.99 19.78 10.57
N ARG A 387 -23.57 20.06 11.81
CA ARG A 387 -24.23 19.55 12.99
C ARG A 387 -25.67 20.11 13.07
N PRO A 388 -26.68 19.30 13.30
CA PRO A 388 -28.04 19.78 13.50
C PRO A 388 -28.10 20.75 14.70
N GLY A 389 -28.70 21.93 14.51
CA GLY A 389 -28.83 22.94 15.55
C GLY A 389 -28.71 24.36 15.00
N PHE A 390 -28.66 25.34 15.91
CA PHE A 390 -28.57 26.78 15.57
C PHE A 390 -27.13 27.24 15.28
N ALA A 391 -26.12 26.53 15.80
CA ALA A 391 -24.72 26.82 15.52
C ALA A 391 -24.32 26.32 14.14
N ASP A 392 -23.39 27.04 13.49
CA ASP A 392 -22.78 26.62 12.23
C ASP A 392 -21.52 25.82 12.52
N GLU A 393 -21.72 24.66 13.16
CA GLU A 393 -20.67 23.71 13.51
C GLU A 393 -20.66 22.55 12.53
N VAL A 394 -19.45 22.09 12.16
CA VAL A 394 -19.23 20.94 11.29
C VAL A 394 -18.77 19.76 12.12
N GLU A 395 -19.31 18.58 11.84
CA GLU A 395 -18.92 17.33 12.50
C GLU A 395 -18.65 16.22 11.48
N LEU A 396 -17.77 15.29 11.85
CA LEU A 396 -17.48 14.12 11.06
C LEU A 396 -18.68 13.16 11.11
N ARG A 397 -19.10 12.67 9.94
CA ARG A 397 -20.14 11.65 9.76
C ARG A 397 -19.61 10.52 8.91
N THR A 398 -19.98 9.28 9.25
CA THR A 398 -19.56 8.08 8.52
C THR A 398 -20.77 7.42 7.86
N PHE A 399 -20.60 7.04 6.60
CA PHE A 399 -21.46 6.10 5.92
C PHE A 399 -20.82 4.73 5.99
N ASP A 400 -21.48 3.80 6.69
CA ASP A 400 -21.03 2.43 6.83
C ASP A 400 -21.80 1.54 5.87
N PHE A 401 -21.10 0.92 4.96
CA PHE A 401 -21.62 -0.10 4.08
C PHE A 401 -21.06 -1.45 4.52
N PHE A 402 -21.89 -2.26 5.17
CA PHE A 402 -21.51 -3.62 5.57
C PHE A 402 -21.71 -4.57 4.41
N LEU A 403 -20.73 -5.43 4.19
CA LEU A 403 -20.79 -6.42 3.12
C LEU A 403 -21.85 -7.49 3.37
N TYR A 404 -22.10 -7.77 4.66
CA TYR A 404 -23.09 -8.76 5.11
C TYR A 404 -24.25 -8.09 5.85
N GLU A 405 -25.48 -8.49 5.55
CA GLU A 405 -26.64 -8.11 6.36
C GLU A 405 -26.53 -8.72 7.77
N LYS A 406 -26.88 -7.94 8.77
CA LYS A 406 -26.46 -7.96 10.17
C LYS A 406 -26.57 -9.27 10.97
N GLU A 407 -27.25 -10.32 10.58
CA GLU A 407 -27.51 -11.46 11.47
C GLU A 407 -27.21 -12.85 10.88
N GLU A 408 -27.04 -12.98 9.59
CA GLU A 408 -26.74 -14.27 8.97
C GLU A 408 -25.48 -14.15 8.11
N LYS A 409 -24.33 -14.56 8.64
CA LYS A 409 -23.15 -14.92 7.83
C LYS A 409 -23.44 -16.11 6.88
N ALA A 410 -24.69 -16.36 6.55
CA ALA A 410 -25.14 -17.41 5.64
C ALA A 410 -24.64 -17.22 4.21
N GLN A 411 -24.19 -16.00 3.86
CA GLN A 411 -23.58 -15.66 2.57
C GLN A 411 -22.05 -15.70 2.60
N TYR A 412 -21.44 -15.86 3.77
CA TYR A 412 -19.99 -15.91 3.86
C TYR A 412 -19.44 -17.14 3.14
N VAL A 413 -18.57 -16.89 2.16
CA VAL A 413 -17.79 -17.93 1.48
C VAL A 413 -16.41 -17.97 2.10
N GLU A 414 -16.03 -19.10 2.68
CA GLU A 414 -14.69 -19.27 3.24
C GLU A 414 -13.65 -19.18 2.11
N GLU A 415 -12.56 -18.46 2.34
CA GLU A 415 -11.57 -18.10 1.30
C GLU A 415 -11.04 -19.33 0.57
N TYR A 416 -10.75 -20.43 1.30
CA TYR A 416 -10.26 -21.67 0.68
C TYR A 416 -11.33 -22.38 -0.17
N ALA A 417 -12.61 -22.24 0.17
CA ALA A 417 -13.69 -22.78 -0.67
C ALA A 417 -13.74 -22.07 -2.03
N LYS A 418 -13.62 -20.73 -2.02
CA LYS A 418 -13.55 -19.94 -3.26
C LYS A 418 -12.34 -20.31 -4.11
N LEU A 419 -11.14 -20.39 -3.51
CA LEU A 419 -9.91 -20.74 -4.22
C LEU A 419 -9.94 -22.15 -4.83
N LEU A 420 -10.47 -23.12 -4.09
CA LEU A 420 -10.62 -24.49 -4.60
C LEU A 420 -11.62 -24.56 -5.76
N LEU A 421 -12.74 -23.84 -5.65
CA LEU A 421 -13.72 -23.77 -6.73
C LEU A 421 -13.13 -23.13 -7.98
N ASP A 422 -12.48 -21.98 -7.83
CA ASP A 422 -11.84 -21.27 -8.95
C ASP A 422 -10.76 -22.12 -9.62
N ALA A 423 -9.96 -22.87 -8.84
CA ALA A 423 -8.97 -23.78 -9.40
C ALA A 423 -9.62 -24.94 -10.18
N ILE A 424 -10.78 -25.45 -9.74
CA ILE A 424 -11.56 -26.48 -10.46
C ILE A 424 -12.14 -25.88 -11.75
N GLU A 425 -12.71 -24.68 -11.69
CA GLU A 425 -13.33 -23.99 -12.83
C GLU A 425 -12.31 -23.38 -13.81
N GLY A 426 -11.08 -23.14 -13.36
CA GLY A 426 -10.01 -22.58 -14.19
C GLY A 426 -9.93 -21.05 -14.13
N ASP A 427 -10.58 -20.44 -13.16
CA ASP A 427 -10.48 -18.99 -12.93
C ASP A 427 -9.23 -18.65 -12.09
N GLN A 428 -8.31 -17.92 -12.68
CA GLN A 428 -7.07 -17.49 -12.01
C GLN A 428 -7.14 -16.04 -11.48
N ALA A 429 -8.30 -15.38 -11.50
CA ALA A 429 -8.42 -13.98 -11.09
C ALA A 429 -7.93 -13.69 -9.66
N LEU A 430 -8.10 -14.67 -8.75
CA LEU A 430 -7.69 -14.58 -7.35
C LEU A 430 -6.32 -15.21 -7.05
N PHE A 431 -5.60 -15.65 -8.08
CA PHE A 431 -4.26 -16.24 -7.94
C PHE A 431 -3.19 -15.29 -8.45
N VAL A 432 -2.01 -15.39 -7.84
CA VAL A 432 -0.88 -14.53 -8.17
C VAL A 432 -0.13 -15.07 -9.38
N SER A 433 0.21 -14.18 -10.33
CA SER A 433 0.99 -14.55 -11.51
C SER A 433 2.50 -14.51 -11.22
N THR A 434 3.28 -15.17 -12.09
CA THR A 434 4.74 -15.07 -12.14
C THR A 434 5.21 -13.62 -12.14
N ASP A 435 4.62 -12.78 -12.99
CA ASP A 435 4.99 -11.38 -13.13
C ASP A 435 4.72 -10.56 -11.86
N GLU A 436 3.60 -10.83 -11.17
CA GLU A 436 3.29 -10.21 -9.90
C GLU A 436 4.31 -10.61 -8.83
N VAL A 437 4.64 -11.91 -8.72
CA VAL A 437 5.63 -12.40 -7.73
C VAL A 437 6.98 -11.76 -7.97
N ALA A 438 7.44 -11.70 -9.21
CA ALA A 438 8.72 -11.09 -9.57
C ALA A 438 8.75 -9.59 -9.24
N ALA A 439 7.69 -8.85 -9.57
CA ALA A 439 7.58 -7.43 -9.28
C ALA A 439 7.53 -7.14 -7.78
N MET A 440 6.78 -7.93 -7.01
CA MET A 440 6.70 -7.80 -5.56
C MET A 440 8.07 -8.01 -4.89
N TRP A 441 8.83 -9.01 -5.30
CA TRP A 441 10.17 -9.24 -4.79
C TRP A 441 11.15 -8.13 -5.21
N ALA A 442 11.09 -7.68 -6.46
CA ALA A 442 11.95 -6.59 -6.92
C ALA A 442 11.79 -5.30 -6.09
N PHE A 443 10.57 -5.04 -5.59
CA PHE A 443 10.28 -3.90 -4.73
C PHE A 443 10.75 -4.12 -3.27
N ILE A 444 10.55 -5.32 -2.70
CA ILE A 444 10.79 -5.58 -1.27
C ILE A 444 12.26 -5.96 -0.95
N ASP A 445 12.96 -6.67 -1.84
CA ASP A 445 14.35 -7.10 -1.60
C ASP A 445 15.30 -5.98 -1.17
N PRO A 446 15.26 -4.77 -1.75
CA PRO A 446 16.10 -3.67 -1.29
C PRO A 446 15.86 -3.28 0.16
N VAL A 447 14.63 -3.38 0.67
CA VAL A 447 14.29 -3.11 2.07
C VAL A 447 14.94 -4.14 2.98
N PHE A 448 14.81 -5.43 2.65
CA PHE A 448 15.45 -6.51 3.40
C PHE A 448 16.97 -6.37 3.43
N ARG A 449 17.58 -6.06 2.29
CA ARG A 449 19.01 -5.86 2.19
C ARG A 449 19.47 -4.73 3.09
N ALA A 450 18.81 -3.59 3.06
CA ALA A 450 19.12 -2.45 3.92
C ALA A 450 18.97 -2.79 5.41
N TRP A 451 17.94 -3.55 5.78
CA TRP A 451 17.75 -3.99 7.16
C TRP A 451 18.82 -4.98 7.62
N HIS A 452 19.21 -5.92 6.77
CA HIS A 452 20.30 -6.89 7.04
C HIS A 452 21.68 -6.23 7.16
N GLU A 453 21.91 -5.16 6.40
CA GLU A 453 23.11 -4.33 6.47
C GLU A 453 23.11 -3.39 7.70
N GLY A 454 22.05 -3.42 8.52
CA GLY A 454 21.94 -2.63 9.75
C GLY A 454 21.62 -1.15 9.51
N VAL A 455 21.13 -0.78 8.33
CA VAL A 455 20.76 0.59 7.99
C VAL A 455 19.62 1.10 8.90
N VAL A 456 18.71 0.21 9.32
CA VAL A 456 17.63 0.50 10.25
C VAL A 456 17.78 -0.36 11.50
N PRO A 457 17.85 0.24 12.71
CA PRO A 457 17.96 -0.51 13.94
C PRO A 457 16.72 -1.37 14.17
N LEU A 458 16.88 -2.52 14.84
CA LEU A 458 15.77 -3.29 15.36
C LEU A 458 15.40 -2.75 16.75
N GLU A 459 14.25 -2.13 16.84
CA GLU A 459 13.69 -1.64 18.09
C GLU A 459 12.97 -2.75 18.86
N THR A 460 12.59 -2.50 20.13
CA THR A 460 11.70 -3.38 20.88
C THR A 460 10.40 -2.71 21.25
N TYR A 461 9.36 -3.50 21.54
CA TYR A 461 8.09 -2.98 22.03
C TYR A 461 7.40 -3.92 23.02
N ALA A 462 6.67 -3.32 23.96
CA ALA A 462 5.86 -4.08 24.90
C ALA A 462 4.69 -4.77 24.17
N PRO A 463 4.50 -6.08 24.35
CA PRO A 463 3.37 -6.77 23.75
C PRO A 463 2.04 -6.21 24.25
N ASP A 464 1.01 -6.31 23.41
CA ASP A 464 -0.37 -5.91 23.70
C ASP A 464 -0.53 -4.39 23.98
N SER A 465 0.38 -3.55 23.41
CA SER A 465 0.33 -2.09 23.49
C SER A 465 0.21 -1.45 22.09
N ALA A 466 -0.29 -0.21 22.03
CA ALA A 466 -0.36 0.58 20.80
C ALA A 466 0.90 1.45 20.57
N GLU A 467 1.80 1.54 21.58
CA GLU A 467 2.93 2.48 21.60
C GLU A 467 3.87 2.35 20.39
N VAL A 468 4.13 1.12 19.93
CA VAL A 468 5.03 0.90 18.79
C VAL A 468 4.50 1.54 17.50
N ALA A 469 3.20 1.50 17.27
CA ALA A 469 2.58 2.09 16.07
C ALA A 469 2.68 3.63 16.10
N GLU A 470 2.47 4.25 17.28
CA GLU A 470 2.63 5.69 17.47
C GLU A 470 4.08 6.13 17.28
N ARG A 471 5.03 5.38 17.87
CA ARG A 471 6.46 5.64 17.75
C ARG A 471 6.94 5.48 16.31
N ALA A 472 6.53 4.43 15.62
CA ALA A 472 6.83 4.21 14.21
C ALA A 472 6.24 5.30 13.31
N ALA A 473 5.02 5.77 13.61
CA ALA A 473 4.43 6.90 12.90
C ALA A 473 5.25 8.18 13.06
N GLY A 474 5.78 8.45 14.25
CA GLY A 474 6.66 9.59 14.51
C GLY A 474 8.00 9.52 13.75
N VAL A 475 8.55 8.31 13.56
CA VAL A 475 9.82 8.10 12.82
C VAL A 475 9.60 8.18 11.31
N VAL A 476 8.57 7.49 10.80
CA VAL A 476 8.32 7.31 9.35
C VAL A 476 7.52 8.45 8.74
N ALA A 477 6.86 9.29 9.57
CA ALA A 477 6.10 10.45 9.09
C ALA A 477 6.99 11.60 8.58
N GLN A 478 8.29 11.57 8.89
CA GLN A 478 9.21 12.55 8.29
C GLN A 478 9.64 12.02 6.92
N PRO A 479 9.21 12.62 5.79
CA PRO A 479 9.89 12.41 4.53
C PRO A 479 11.37 12.70 4.76
N ALA A 480 12.26 11.98 4.04
CA ALA A 480 13.66 12.38 3.95
C ALA A 480 13.69 13.90 3.76
N THR A 481 14.37 14.62 4.64
CA THR A 481 14.34 16.08 4.59
C THR A 481 14.78 16.51 3.20
N ARG A 482 13.84 17.05 2.41
CA ARG A 482 14.12 17.58 1.05
C ARG A 482 15.08 18.76 1.08
N GLY A 483 15.57 19.08 2.26
CA GLY A 483 16.40 20.23 2.58
C GLY A 483 15.73 21.12 3.62
N SER A 484 16.38 22.25 3.94
CA SER A 484 15.84 23.22 4.87
C SER A 484 15.43 24.50 4.13
N VAL A 485 14.33 25.14 4.57
CA VAL A 485 13.86 26.42 4.05
C VAL A 485 13.37 27.32 5.17
N GLY A 486 13.80 28.59 5.13
CA GLY A 486 13.31 29.62 6.03
C GLY A 486 12.05 30.28 5.46
N VAL A 487 10.99 30.38 6.24
CA VAL A 487 9.78 31.14 5.87
C VAL A 487 9.65 32.38 6.75
N VAL A 488 9.69 33.55 6.14
CA VAL A 488 9.61 34.83 6.81
C VAL A 488 8.29 35.52 6.49
N GLY A 489 7.48 35.77 7.54
CA GLY A 489 6.16 36.37 7.37
C GLY A 489 5.04 35.35 7.38
N LEU A 490 4.46 35.09 8.55
CA LEU A 490 3.41 34.11 8.80
C LEU A 490 2.02 34.77 8.83
N GLY A 491 1.74 35.58 7.81
CA GLY A 491 0.38 35.96 7.47
C GLY A 491 -0.43 34.78 6.95
N LYS A 492 -1.68 34.99 6.52
CA LYS A 492 -2.55 33.90 6.03
C LYS A 492 -1.89 33.01 4.94
N MET A 493 -1.15 33.62 4.01
CA MET A 493 -0.46 32.89 2.96
C MET A 493 0.84 32.25 3.46
N GLY A 494 1.67 32.99 4.22
CA GLY A 494 2.95 32.47 4.69
C GLY A 494 2.82 31.33 5.72
N ALA A 495 1.81 31.36 6.56
CA ALA A 495 1.49 30.24 7.44
C ALA A 495 1.06 29.00 6.64
N GLY A 496 0.18 29.18 5.65
CA GLY A 496 -0.22 28.11 4.75
C GLY A 496 0.97 27.52 3.98
N LEU A 497 1.86 28.35 3.44
CA LEU A 497 3.08 27.93 2.76
C LEU A 497 4.01 27.14 3.68
N ALA A 498 4.23 27.61 4.91
CA ALA A 498 5.10 26.93 5.88
C ALA A 498 4.59 25.51 6.21
N LEU A 499 3.28 25.36 6.44
CA LEU A 499 2.65 24.08 6.70
C LEU A 499 2.66 23.17 5.45
N ASN A 500 2.39 23.71 4.27
CA ASN A 500 2.47 22.97 3.01
C ASN A 500 3.87 22.39 2.79
N LEU A 501 4.90 23.20 2.96
CA LEU A 501 6.30 22.75 2.84
C LEU A 501 6.67 21.68 3.88
N ALA A 502 6.23 21.85 5.13
CA ALA A 502 6.47 20.87 6.19
C ALA A 502 5.83 19.52 5.84
N GLU A 503 4.61 19.50 5.34
CA GLU A 503 3.91 18.28 4.89
C GLU A 503 4.60 17.60 3.69
N HIS A 504 5.28 18.37 2.83
CA HIS A 504 6.11 17.84 1.75
C HIS A 504 7.54 17.46 2.18
N GLY A 505 7.83 17.50 3.49
CA GLY A 505 9.09 17.02 4.04
C GLY A 505 10.23 18.02 4.05
N TRP A 506 9.95 19.30 3.86
CA TRP A 506 10.94 20.34 4.07
C TRP A 506 11.11 20.63 5.56
N ARG A 507 12.34 20.75 6.02
CA ARG A 507 12.62 21.28 7.35
C ARG A 507 12.35 22.79 7.33
N VAL A 508 11.16 23.19 7.75
CA VAL A 508 10.73 24.58 7.75
C VAL A 508 11.20 25.30 9.01
N VAL A 509 11.95 26.39 8.85
CA VAL A 509 12.28 27.32 9.93
C VAL A 509 11.44 28.58 9.74
N ALA A 510 10.52 28.83 10.66
CA ALA A 510 9.50 29.85 10.52
C ALA A 510 9.74 31.05 11.44
N TYR A 511 9.73 32.24 10.85
CA TYR A 511 9.87 33.52 11.57
C TYR A 511 8.77 34.49 11.22
N ASN A 512 8.27 35.20 12.25
CA ASN A 512 7.37 36.33 12.08
C ASN A 512 7.67 37.39 13.14
N ARG A 513 7.47 38.68 12.81
CA ARG A 513 7.65 39.80 13.75
C ARG A 513 6.78 39.68 15.00
N SER A 514 5.56 39.14 14.86
CA SER A 514 4.67 38.83 15.98
C SER A 514 4.87 37.37 16.40
N PRO A 515 5.42 37.12 17.63
CA PRO A 515 5.74 35.75 18.08
C PRO A 515 4.54 34.81 18.12
N GLU A 516 3.34 35.36 18.41
CA GLU A 516 2.10 34.55 18.48
C GLU A 516 1.80 33.81 17.18
N LYS A 517 2.14 34.44 16.04
CA LYS A 517 1.96 33.80 14.73
C LYS A 517 2.90 32.61 14.50
N VAL A 518 4.08 32.67 15.09
CA VAL A 518 5.02 31.51 15.06
C VAL A 518 4.45 30.40 15.92
N ASP A 519 3.97 30.71 17.13
CA ASP A 519 3.38 29.73 18.05
C ASP A 519 2.13 29.07 17.44
N GLU A 520 1.29 29.81 16.72
CA GLU A 520 0.12 29.32 16.00
C GLU A 520 0.50 28.26 14.92
N VAL A 521 1.58 28.48 14.17
CA VAL A 521 2.05 27.55 13.13
C VAL A 521 2.68 26.31 13.77
N VAL A 522 3.55 26.49 14.75
CA VAL A 522 4.21 25.37 15.47
C VAL A 522 3.19 24.50 16.22
N ALA A 523 2.11 25.08 16.72
CA ALA A 523 1.05 24.33 17.38
C ALA A 523 0.27 23.42 16.41
N GLN A 524 0.21 23.79 15.12
CA GLN A 524 -0.45 22.99 14.07
C GLN A 524 0.45 21.88 13.53
N ASP A 525 1.74 22.18 13.37
CA ASP A 525 2.72 21.18 12.94
C ASP A 525 4.01 21.35 13.75
N ARG A 526 4.28 20.37 14.62
CA ARG A 526 5.46 20.37 15.50
C ARG A 526 6.78 20.14 14.75
N SER A 527 6.74 19.74 13.49
CA SER A 527 7.92 19.61 12.63
C SER A 527 8.47 20.97 12.18
N VAL A 528 7.64 22.03 12.24
CA VAL A 528 8.05 23.40 11.96
C VAL A 528 8.85 23.98 13.13
N VAL A 529 10.06 24.42 12.84
CA VAL A 529 10.95 25.06 13.82
C VAL A 529 10.63 26.54 13.94
N GLY A 530 9.97 26.95 15.02
CA GLY A 530 9.66 28.33 15.27
C GLY A 530 10.84 29.10 15.89
N VAL A 531 11.21 30.25 15.33
CA VAL A 531 12.31 31.12 15.82
C VAL A 531 11.84 32.56 16.11
N ARG A 532 12.64 33.30 16.88
CA ARG A 532 12.26 34.63 17.36
C ARG A 532 13.03 35.77 16.70
N SER A 533 14.05 35.46 15.89
CA SER A 533 14.86 36.45 15.18
C SER A 533 15.31 35.93 13.82
N LEU A 534 15.68 36.83 12.90
CA LEU A 534 16.29 36.47 11.61
C LEU A 534 17.64 35.77 11.80
N SER A 535 18.40 36.16 12.84
CA SER A 535 19.66 35.47 13.16
C SER A 535 19.46 34.03 13.57
N GLU A 536 18.46 33.72 14.41
CA GLU A 536 18.08 32.36 14.76
C GLU A 536 17.60 31.57 13.53
N LEU A 537 16.83 32.21 12.61
CA LEU A 537 16.38 31.59 11.37
C LEU A 537 17.57 31.15 10.52
N VAL A 538 18.51 32.06 10.25
CA VAL A 538 19.69 31.78 9.43
C VAL A 538 20.60 30.72 10.09
N ALA A 539 20.79 30.79 11.42
CA ALA A 539 21.57 29.80 12.16
C ALA A 539 20.98 28.39 12.16
N ALA A 540 19.66 28.27 12.03
CA ALA A 540 18.96 26.99 12.00
C ALA A 540 18.87 26.35 10.60
N LEU A 541 19.29 27.05 9.53
CA LEU A 541 19.26 26.58 8.15
C LEU A 541 20.65 26.04 7.72
N GLU A 542 20.62 25.02 6.86
CA GLU A 542 21.82 24.43 6.28
C GLU A 542 22.24 25.15 4.99
N PRO A 543 23.53 25.53 4.81
CA PRO A 543 24.03 26.13 3.57
C PRO A 543 24.05 25.13 2.40
N PRO A 544 23.81 25.58 1.15
CA PRO A 544 23.35 26.92 0.79
C PRO A 544 21.87 27.12 1.16
N ARG A 545 21.59 28.14 1.94
CA ARG A 545 20.29 28.42 2.54
C ARG A 545 19.29 28.95 1.53
N ALA A 546 18.01 28.58 1.66
CA ALA A 546 16.88 29.18 0.94
C ALA A 546 15.96 29.89 1.96
N VAL A 547 15.65 31.15 1.72
CA VAL A 547 14.74 31.93 2.58
C VAL A 547 13.61 32.50 1.73
N TRP A 548 12.37 32.07 2.02
CA TRP A 548 11.15 32.50 1.33
C TRP A 548 10.44 33.61 2.13
N LEU A 549 10.28 34.77 1.50
CA LEU A 549 9.61 35.92 2.08
C LEU A 549 8.14 35.97 1.67
N MET A 550 7.23 35.98 2.63
CA MET A 550 5.79 36.16 2.43
C MET A 550 5.31 37.43 3.12
N LEU A 551 5.85 38.57 2.69
CA LEU A 551 5.66 39.86 3.30
C LEU A 551 4.79 40.80 2.45
N THR A 552 4.26 41.85 3.09
CA THR A 552 3.59 42.92 2.35
C THR A 552 4.62 43.70 1.50
N ALA A 553 4.24 43.99 0.26
CA ALA A 553 5.10 44.68 -0.70
C ALA A 553 5.69 46.03 -0.16
N GLY A 554 6.90 46.37 -0.64
CA GLY A 554 7.57 47.62 -0.35
C GLY A 554 8.42 47.58 0.94
N LYS A 555 8.30 48.59 1.78
CA LYS A 555 9.16 48.83 2.96
C LYS A 555 9.37 47.61 3.89
N PRO A 556 8.38 46.75 4.16
CA PRO A 556 8.59 45.57 5.02
C PRO A 556 9.63 44.60 4.45
N ASN A 557 9.65 44.37 3.13
CA ASN A 557 10.67 43.58 2.48
C ASN A 557 12.05 44.19 2.61
N ASP A 558 12.18 45.52 2.38
CA ASP A 558 13.44 46.19 2.45
C ASP A 558 14.00 46.21 3.88
N GLN A 559 13.13 46.33 4.91
CA GLN A 559 13.53 46.22 6.33
C GLN A 559 14.07 44.86 6.69
N VAL A 560 13.43 43.76 6.23
CA VAL A 560 13.87 42.39 6.49
C VAL A 560 15.16 42.06 5.71
N LEU A 561 15.30 42.60 4.50
CA LEU A 561 16.48 42.38 3.68
C LEU A 561 17.68 43.23 4.10
N PHE A 562 17.48 44.50 4.28
CA PHE A 562 18.56 45.51 4.37
C PHE A 562 18.52 46.37 5.62
N GLY A 563 17.61 46.12 6.56
CA GLY A 563 17.62 46.77 7.89
C GLY A 563 18.76 46.29 8.75
N GLU A 564 18.96 46.91 9.89
CA GLU A 564 19.94 46.48 10.90
C GLU A 564 19.65 45.02 11.34
N GLY A 565 20.65 44.12 11.22
CA GLY A 565 20.47 42.69 11.43
C GLY A 565 19.57 42.00 10.37
N GLY A 566 19.43 42.60 9.20
CA GLY A 566 18.68 42.05 8.08
C GLY A 566 19.38 40.88 7.36
N LEU A 567 18.64 40.18 6.51
CA LEU A 567 19.12 38.98 5.84
C LEU A 567 20.39 39.22 5.00
N ALA A 568 20.55 40.39 4.38
CA ALA A 568 21.75 40.75 3.63
C ALA A 568 23.04 40.80 4.49
N GLU A 569 22.92 40.95 5.82
CA GLU A 569 24.05 40.90 6.75
C GLU A 569 24.28 39.51 7.34
N LEU A 570 23.26 38.66 7.34
CA LEU A 570 23.25 37.35 8.00
C LEU A 570 23.51 36.17 7.05
N LEU A 571 23.17 36.31 5.76
CA LEU A 571 23.33 35.28 4.76
C LEU A 571 24.73 35.30 4.13
N ASP A 572 25.19 34.13 3.72
CA ASP A 572 26.49 33.93 3.07
C ASP A 572 26.36 33.94 1.53
N PRO A 573 27.48 34.17 0.80
CA PRO A 573 27.50 34.01 -0.64
C PRO A 573 27.03 32.60 -1.07
N GLY A 574 26.10 32.55 -2.04
CA GLY A 574 25.49 31.31 -2.52
C GLY A 574 24.13 30.99 -1.86
N ASP A 575 23.76 31.66 -0.76
CA ASP A 575 22.41 31.56 -0.21
C ASP A 575 21.41 32.26 -1.15
N VAL A 576 20.14 31.88 -1.09
CA VAL A 576 19.05 32.36 -1.96
C VAL A 576 17.94 32.98 -1.14
N VAL A 577 17.49 34.15 -1.57
CA VAL A 577 16.24 34.76 -1.10
C VAL A 577 15.17 34.63 -2.19
N ILE A 578 13.98 34.19 -1.82
CA ILE A 578 12.79 34.11 -2.67
C ILE A 578 11.78 35.15 -2.19
N ASP A 579 11.50 36.17 -2.98
CA ASP A 579 10.42 37.13 -2.70
C ASP A 579 9.09 36.56 -3.23
N GLY A 580 8.31 35.92 -2.37
CA GLY A 580 7.01 35.31 -2.67
C GLY A 580 5.83 36.24 -2.40
N GLY A 581 6.08 37.46 -1.99
CA GLY A 581 5.07 38.49 -1.78
C GLY A 581 4.48 39.02 -3.10
N ASN A 582 3.53 39.93 -3.00
CA ASN A 582 2.98 40.61 -4.20
C ASN A 582 3.76 41.91 -4.43
N SER A 583 5.07 41.76 -4.67
CA SER A 583 6.00 42.91 -4.82
C SER A 583 5.93 43.55 -6.21
N TYR A 584 6.34 44.83 -6.28
CA TYR A 584 6.47 45.47 -7.57
C TYR A 584 7.71 44.96 -8.32
N TYR A 585 7.55 44.53 -9.56
CA TYR A 585 8.59 43.87 -10.31
C TYR A 585 9.90 44.65 -10.48
N ARG A 586 9.85 46.00 -10.51
CA ARG A 586 11.06 46.83 -10.55
C ARG A 586 11.83 46.86 -9.24
N ASP A 587 11.12 46.76 -8.09
CA ASP A 587 11.77 46.66 -6.80
C ASP A 587 12.51 45.33 -6.66
N ALA A 588 11.97 44.26 -7.23
CA ALA A 588 12.59 42.95 -7.27
C ALA A 588 13.96 42.99 -7.98
N ALA A 589 14.06 43.66 -9.13
CA ALA A 589 15.32 43.84 -9.83
C ALA A 589 16.37 44.61 -9.03
N VAL A 590 15.96 45.68 -8.33
CA VAL A 590 16.83 46.47 -7.45
C VAL A 590 17.32 45.64 -6.23
N ARG A 591 16.43 44.83 -5.65
CA ARG A 591 16.79 43.95 -4.52
C ARG A 591 17.78 42.88 -4.98
N ALA A 592 17.57 42.29 -6.15
CA ALA A 592 18.48 41.29 -6.75
C ALA A 592 19.91 41.86 -6.95
N GLU A 593 20.02 43.09 -7.49
CA GLU A 593 21.30 43.78 -7.67
C GLU A 593 22.03 44.00 -6.33
N ARG A 594 21.34 44.54 -5.32
CA ARG A 594 21.91 44.80 -4.01
C ARG A 594 22.33 43.54 -3.23
N LEU A 595 21.57 42.44 -3.34
CA LEU A 595 21.93 41.16 -2.77
C LEU A 595 23.10 40.52 -3.52
N GLY A 596 23.10 40.65 -4.84
CA GLY A 596 24.17 40.14 -5.72
C GLY A 596 25.55 40.78 -5.42
N GLU A 597 25.61 42.03 -4.99
CA GLU A 597 26.86 42.68 -4.52
C GLU A 597 27.50 41.90 -3.34
N ARG A 598 26.72 41.14 -2.60
CA ARG A 598 27.16 40.30 -1.47
C ARG A 598 27.23 38.81 -1.82
N GLY A 599 27.04 38.47 -3.08
CA GLY A 599 27.03 37.08 -3.56
C GLY A 599 25.74 36.27 -3.18
N ILE A 600 24.74 36.97 -2.62
CA ILE A 600 23.44 36.35 -2.28
C ILE A 600 22.57 36.34 -3.53
N ARG A 601 21.96 35.17 -3.83
CA ARG A 601 21.10 34.98 -4.99
C ARG A 601 19.66 35.43 -4.68
N PHE A 602 18.92 35.77 -5.73
CA PHE A 602 17.56 36.25 -5.58
C PHE A 602 16.64 35.68 -6.65
N LEU A 603 15.47 35.19 -6.24
CA LEU A 603 14.36 34.81 -7.11
C LEU A 603 13.13 35.62 -6.70
N ASP A 604 12.34 36.08 -7.64
CA ASP A 604 11.02 36.62 -7.38
C ASP A 604 9.93 35.61 -7.77
N CYS A 605 8.92 35.47 -6.95
CA CYS A 605 7.89 34.45 -7.11
C CYS A 605 6.48 35.04 -6.93
N GLY A 606 5.80 35.30 -8.04
CA GLY A 606 4.40 35.67 -8.01
C GLY A 606 3.54 34.49 -7.58
N THR A 607 3.05 34.49 -6.33
CA THR A 607 2.22 33.42 -5.76
C THR A 607 0.74 33.74 -5.96
N SER A 608 0.00 32.86 -6.69
CA SER A 608 -1.44 32.97 -6.96
C SER A 608 -2.20 31.82 -6.32
N GLY A 609 -3.46 32.06 -5.90
CA GLY A 609 -4.33 31.08 -5.26
C GLY A 609 -4.83 31.48 -3.85
N GLY A 610 -4.38 32.63 -3.36
CA GLY A 610 -4.76 33.12 -2.03
C GLY A 610 -4.32 32.20 -0.88
N PRO A 611 -4.89 32.34 0.33
CA PRO A 611 -4.53 31.51 1.49
C PRO A 611 -4.74 30.01 1.26
N GLY A 612 -5.81 29.63 0.57
CA GLY A 612 -6.07 28.23 0.18
C GLY A 612 -4.98 27.68 -0.72
N GLY A 613 -4.63 28.40 -1.79
CA GLY A 613 -3.56 27.98 -2.71
C GLY A 613 -2.20 27.86 -2.03
N ALA A 614 -1.83 28.79 -1.15
CA ALA A 614 -0.59 28.70 -0.38
C ALA A 614 -0.53 27.45 0.50
N ARG A 615 -1.70 26.95 0.96
CA ARG A 615 -1.81 25.82 1.86
C ARG A 615 -1.86 24.46 1.10
N THR A 616 -2.48 24.40 -0.06
CA THR A 616 -2.81 23.13 -0.74
C THR A 616 -2.33 23.07 -2.19
N GLY A 617 -1.60 24.05 -2.65
CA GLY A 617 -1.06 24.14 -4.01
C GLY A 617 -1.36 25.46 -4.68
N ALA A 618 -0.32 26.24 -4.92
CA ALA A 618 -0.38 27.55 -5.55
C ALA A 618 -0.11 27.46 -7.07
N CYS A 619 -0.43 28.54 -7.81
CA CYS A 619 0.14 28.78 -9.11
C CYS A 619 1.31 29.76 -8.97
N LEU A 620 2.52 29.38 -9.45
CA LEU A 620 3.75 30.12 -9.23
C LEU A 620 4.34 30.65 -10.54
N MET A 621 4.67 31.96 -10.57
CA MET A 621 5.40 32.61 -11.64
C MET A 621 6.77 33.01 -11.09
N ILE A 622 7.83 32.27 -11.45
CA ILE A 622 9.16 32.44 -10.87
C ILE A 622 10.04 33.24 -11.83
N GLY A 623 10.68 34.30 -11.34
CA GLY A 623 11.63 35.12 -12.08
C GLY A 623 13.01 35.10 -11.45
N GLY A 624 14.07 35.25 -12.28
CA GLY A 624 15.45 35.30 -11.81
C GLY A 624 16.45 34.62 -12.73
N VAL A 625 17.44 33.95 -12.13
CA VAL A 625 18.46 33.18 -12.85
C VAL A 625 18.07 31.72 -12.91
N ARG A 626 18.14 31.13 -14.11
CA ARG A 626 17.69 29.75 -14.39
C ARG A 626 18.41 28.71 -13.53
N GLU A 627 19.69 28.84 -13.34
CA GLU A 627 20.50 27.91 -12.52
C GLU A 627 19.98 27.82 -11.08
N GLU A 628 19.58 28.95 -10.49
CA GLU A 628 19.02 28.97 -9.14
C GLU A 628 17.60 28.42 -9.06
N PHE A 629 16.81 28.63 -10.11
CA PHE A 629 15.49 27.98 -10.24
C PHE A 629 15.64 26.46 -10.31
N GLU A 630 16.50 25.93 -11.17
CA GLU A 630 16.72 24.49 -11.34
C GLU A 630 17.20 23.83 -10.05
N ARG A 631 18.05 24.51 -9.28
CA ARG A 631 18.49 24.06 -7.96
C ARG A 631 17.34 23.94 -6.95
N LEU A 632 16.34 24.80 -7.03
CA LEU A 632 15.19 24.87 -6.13
C LEU A 632 13.87 24.41 -6.75
N GLU A 633 13.93 23.77 -7.93
CA GLU A 633 12.71 23.37 -8.66
C GLU A 633 11.82 22.46 -7.84
N ALA A 634 12.39 21.52 -7.06
CA ALA A 634 11.63 20.66 -6.16
C ALA A 634 10.85 21.45 -5.11
N LEU A 635 11.42 22.56 -4.59
CA LEU A 635 10.74 23.44 -3.63
C LEU A 635 9.52 24.10 -4.26
N PHE A 636 9.64 24.58 -5.50
CA PHE A 636 8.52 25.19 -6.23
C PHE A 636 7.46 24.17 -6.63
N ALA A 637 7.88 22.99 -7.05
CA ALA A 637 6.97 21.91 -7.41
C ALA A 637 6.10 21.45 -6.23
N ASP A 638 6.68 21.37 -5.02
CA ASP A 638 5.94 20.96 -3.82
C ASP A 638 4.95 22.03 -3.33
N VAL A 639 5.24 23.31 -3.58
CA VAL A 639 4.33 24.43 -3.24
C VAL A 639 3.22 24.59 -4.27
N ALA A 640 3.45 24.20 -5.52
CA ALA A 640 2.53 24.40 -6.62
C ALA A 640 1.53 23.23 -6.78
N LEU A 641 0.39 23.51 -7.39
CA LEU A 641 -0.41 22.44 -7.99
C LEU A 641 0.37 21.76 -9.13
N PRO A 642 0.07 20.51 -9.48
CA PRO A 642 0.69 19.85 -10.63
C PRO A 642 0.63 20.72 -11.88
N ASP A 643 1.79 20.93 -12.52
CA ASP A 643 1.96 21.76 -13.72
C ASP A 643 1.61 23.25 -13.55
N ALA A 644 1.45 23.74 -12.32
CA ALA A 644 1.06 25.12 -12.03
C ALA A 644 2.22 26.03 -11.61
N TYR A 645 3.45 25.73 -12.02
CA TYR A 645 4.56 26.65 -11.88
C TYR A 645 5.32 26.84 -13.18
N ARG A 646 5.89 28.04 -13.39
CA ARG A 646 6.68 28.32 -14.56
C ARG A 646 7.78 29.35 -14.27
N PHE A 647 8.95 29.07 -14.83
CA PHE A 647 10.09 29.98 -14.77
C PHE A 647 10.10 30.97 -15.94
N PHE A 648 10.51 32.20 -15.66
CA PHE A 648 10.70 33.30 -16.61
C PHE A 648 12.09 33.92 -16.35
N ASP A 649 12.89 34.07 -17.41
CA ASP A 649 14.25 34.60 -17.32
C ASP A 649 14.24 36.09 -16.90
N GLY A 650 15.07 36.42 -15.93
CA GLY A 650 15.29 37.78 -15.44
C GLY A 650 14.61 38.11 -14.12
N HIS A 651 15.29 38.93 -13.31
CA HIS A 651 14.78 39.41 -12.03
C HIS A 651 13.58 40.33 -12.21
N GLY A 652 12.53 40.08 -11.47
CA GLY A 652 11.25 40.76 -11.58
C GLY A 652 10.28 40.19 -12.62
N ALA A 653 10.73 39.22 -13.43
CA ALA A 653 9.89 38.61 -14.48
C ALA A 653 8.70 37.85 -13.90
N GLY A 654 8.86 37.15 -12.77
CA GLY A 654 7.78 36.43 -12.10
C GLY A 654 6.69 37.40 -11.59
N HIS A 655 7.09 38.45 -10.89
CA HIS A 655 6.16 39.48 -10.43
C HIS A 655 5.51 40.26 -11.57
N PHE A 656 6.24 40.49 -12.65
CA PHE A 656 5.68 41.12 -13.85
C PHE A 656 4.57 40.26 -14.47
N VAL A 657 4.83 38.98 -14.70
CA VAL A 657 3.84 38.05 -15.22
C VAL A 657 2.63 37.95 -14.30
N LYS A 658 2.84 37.86 -12.97
CA LYS A 658 1.75 37.89 -11.97
C LYS A 658 0.92 39.18 -12.07
N MET A 659 1.55 40.32 -12.22
CA MET A 659 0.87 41.60 -12.39
C MET A 659 0.00 41.62 -13.64
N VAL A 660 0.51 41.13 -14.77
CA VAL A 660 -0.24 41.03 -16.03
C VAL A 660 -1.42 40.09 -15.89
N HIS A 661 -1.18 38.90 -15.29
CA HIS A 661 -2.23 37.91 -15.00
C HIS A 661 -3.37 38.55 -14.18
N ASN A 662 -3.03 39.21 -13.06
CA ASN A 662 -4.03 39.89 -12.24
C ASN A 662 -4.78 41.01 -13.00
N GLY A 663 -4.08 41.76 -13.86
CA GLY A 663 -4.71 42.79 -14.69
C GLY A 663 -5.77 42.22 -15.63
N ILE A 664 -5.50 41.08 -16.24
CA ILE A 664 -6.45 40.34 -17.09
C ILE A 664 -7.62 39.81 -16.27
N GLU A 665 -7.33 39.17 -15.13
CA GLU A 665 -8.34 38.60 -14.22
C GLU A 665 -9.32 39.67 -13.73
N TYR A 666 -8.82 40.80 -13.23
CA TYR A 666 -9.69 41.91 -12.79
C TYR A 666 -10.49 42.52 -13.93
N GLY A 667 -9.90 42.61 -15.12
CA GLY A 667 -10.61 43.06 -16.33
C GLY A 667 -11.78 42.13 -16.69
N MET A 668 -11.55 40.81 -16.64
CA MET A 668 -12.59 39.83 -16.88
C MET A 668 -13.68 39.86 -15.79
N MET A 669 -13.30 39.98 -14.53
CA MET A 669 -14.24 40.09 -13.41
C MET A 669 -15.12 41.32 -13.53
N GLN A 670 -14.54 42.46 -13.92
CA GLN A 670 -15.28 43.71 -14.14
C GLN A 670 -16.28 43.55 -15.32
N ALA A 671 -15.85 42.96 -16.40
CA ALA A 671 -16.75 42.75 -17.58
C ALA A 671 -17.93 41.82 -17.22
N ILE A 672 -17.69 40.77 -16.43
CA ILE A 672 -18.72 39.86 -15.93
C ILE A 672 -19.66 40.60 -15.00
N ALA A 673 -19.14 41.37 -14.02
CA ALA A 673 -19.96 42.16 -13.09
C ALA A 673 -20.84 43.19 -13.83
N GLU A 674 -20.32 43.85 -14.82
CA GLU A 674 -21.12 44.77 -15.68
C GLU A 674 -22.22 44.01 -16.43
N GLY A 675 -21.91 42.83 -16.99
CA GLY A 675 -22.90 41.98 -17.66
C GLY A 675 -24.06 41.54 -16.75
N PHE A 676 -23.81 41.35 -15.47
CA PHE A 676 -24.87 41.05 -14.49
C PHE A 676 -25.66 42.26 -14.03
N THR A 677 -25.19 43.47 -14.34
CA THR A 677 -25.86 44.71 -13.92
C THR A 677 -26.87 45.22 -15.00
N VAL A 678 -26.82 44.67 -16.21
CA VAL A 678 -27.76 44.93 -17.30
C VAL A 678 -28.91 43.95 -17.26
#